data_cc4ebb455104fbf508f085083dcde62f
#
_entry.id   cc4ebb455104fbf508f085083dcde62f
#
_cell.length_a   1.000
_cell.length_b   1.000
_cell.length_c   1.000
_cell.angle_alpha   90.00
_cell.angle_beta   90.00
_cell.angle_gamma   90.00
#
_symmetry.space_group_name_H-M   'P 1'
#
loop_
_entity.id
_entity.type
_entity.pdbx_description
1 polymer ?
#
loop_
_entity_poly.entity_id
_entity_poly.type
_entity_poly.pdbx_seq_one_letter_code
_entity_poly.pdbx_strand_id
1 'polypeptide(L)'
;MELDALITDLALILIVAGVVTLLFKKLKQPVVLGYIVAGFLVGPNFVFFPTIVDEGDINLWAELGIIVLLFSLGLEFSFKKLFQVGASAVLTALVVVSGMMLAGYGAGRLLHFTYLDSIFLGAMLSMSSTTIIIKAFTDLNLRKKAFTNLVFGVLIVEDLFAVVMMVILSSIAVKNSFEGAELLESIAKLVFFLIIWFVVGISILPLILKKTRKFLNDETLLVVSMGLCLGMVVLATYAGFSSALGAFVMGSILAGTNEAERIEKVVQPVKDLFGAIFFVSVGMLVSPAALSQYALPICLLSIVVIVGQIFFGTVGMLASGQTLKISIQSGFSLSQIGEFAFIIASLGMSLNVIDKFLYPIVVAVSVITTFLTPYCIRLADPAYSWIERRLPERWLAAIDRYSQSRTEIKPHKAVWKEAIAQYLWRVLLYSSLIVAIIMVSKMWFIPLMVEILPEWGRMIAAIVTFVVMSPFLWALMVKEVSMSLIRKLGEGSVNRVPLTLMIVFRILLALFFVIYYLSIVHSQRTGVLLGLGIFIVVLILLSKRIQKQFMRIENIFMDNLNERELRKTGRNTSLVSDMHLAYMDVNADCPFAGRRLMDSDLRKEYGINVVSIQRGTRRINIPKGETRIFPGDTIGVIGTDDQIQSLLTVVEGSESPEEETDNREVTFTHVVVPGNSPLIGQTSSSLSIRNKNNCLVVGIERADGTFQPDGQTCFEAHDVIWLVGEPDNIKQLIQDKIENHIQHT
;
A
#
# COMPACT_ATOMS: atom_id res chain seq x y z
N MET A 1 28.36 6.89 36.31
CA MET A 1 27.06 6.49 36.87
C MET A 1 25.99 6.37 35.80
N GLU A 2 25.85 7.32 34.89
CA GLU A 2 24.81 7.29 33.83
C GLU A 2 24.96 6.13 32.81
N LEU A 3 26.18 5.77 32.39
CA LEU A 3 26.44 4.71 31.43
C LEU A 3 26.12 3.30 32.00
N ASP A 4 26.44 3.07 33.30
CA ASP A 4 26.18 1.78 33.97
C ASP A 4 24.67 1.55 34.15
N ALA A 5 23.92 2.61 34.43
CA ALA A 5 22.45 2.55 34.52
C ALA A 5 21.84 2.21 33.18
N LEU A 6 22.22 2.91 32.09
CA LEU A 6 21.75 2.69 30.72
C LEU A 6 21.98 1.25 30.24
N ILE A 7 23.21 0.71 30.49
CA ILE A 7 23.56 -0.67 30.11
C ILE A 7 22.70 -1.68 30.88
N THR A 8 22.50 -1.44 32.19
CA THR A 8 21.72 -2.31 33.07
C THR A 8 20.26 -2.35 32.62
N ASP A 9 19.68 -1.19 32.35
CA ASP A 9 18.30 -1.07 31.89
C ASP A 9 18.11 -1.73 30.54
N LEU A 10 19.01 -1.51 29.59
CA LEU A 10 18.95 -2.15 28.26
C LEU A 10 19.11 -3.67 28.35
N ALA A 11 20.02 -4.17 29.20
CA ALA A 11 20.23 -5.58 29.45
C ALA A 11 18.94 -6.22 30.03
N LEU A 12 18.35 -5.57 31.05
CA LEU A 12 17.11 -6.01 31.68
C LEU A 12 15.97 -6.10 30.65
N ILE A 13 15.78 -5.05 29.85
CA ILE A 13 14.78 -5.00 28.79
C ILE A 13 14.94 -6.17 27.83
N LEU A 14 16.15 -6.36 27.28
CA LEU A 14 16.39 -7.37 26.25
C LEU A 14 16.31 -8.79 26.81
N ILE A 15 16.75 -9.05 28.03
CA ILE A 15 16.66 -10.37 28.66
C ILE A 15 15.18 -10.75 28.89
N VAL A 16 14.42 -9.85 29.53
CA VAL A 16 13.02 -10.15 29.85
C VAL A 16 12.18 -10.22 28.58
N ALA A 17 12.41 -9.31 27.62
CA ALA A 17 11.76 -9.38 26.30
C ALA A 17 12.06 -10.71 25.59
N GLY A 18 13.31 -11.18 25.63
CA GLY A 18 13.70 -12.45 25.05
C GLY A 18 12.96 -13.63 25.68
N VAL A 19 12.94 -13.71 27.01
CA VAL A 19 12.26 -14.80 27.74
C VAL A 19 10.75 -14.81 27.49
N VAL A 20 10.11 -13.63 27.63
CA VAL A 20 8.65 -13.52 27.47
C VAL A 20 8.23 -13.81 26.03
N THR A 21 8.99 -13.32 25.04
CA THR A 21 8.69 -13.62 23.62
C THR A 21 8.83 -15.09 23.27
N LEU A 22 9.79 -15.81 23.85
CA LEU A 22 9.90 -17.26 23.67
C LEU A 22 8.66 -17.96 24.21
N LEU A 23 8.14 -17.53 25.37
CA LEU A 23 6.90 -18.04 25.93
C LEU A 23 5.69 -17.76 25.01
N PHE A 24 5.57 -16.53 24.49
CA PHE A 24 4.48 -16.14 23.60
C PHE A 24 4.54 -16.89 22.26
N LYS A 25 5.75 -17.13 21.71
CA LYS A 25 5.91 -18.01 20.53
C LYS A 25 5.43 -19.45 20.81
N LYS A 26 5.75 -20.00 22.00
CA LYS A 26 5.26 -21.32 22.41
C LYS A 26 3.73 -21.36 22.54
N LEU A 27 3.12 -20.26 22.99
CA LEU A 27 1.68 -20.08 23.10
C LEU A 27 1.00 -19.72 21.77
N LYS A 28 1.77 -19.67 20.65
CA LYS A 28 1.30 -19.24 19.32
C LYS A 28 0.68 -17.82 19.31
N GLN A 29 1.10 -16.96 20.23
CA GLN A 29 0.64 -15.58 20.32
C GLN A 29 1.59 -14.61 19.55
N PRO A 30 1.10 -13.42 19.13
CA PRO A 30 1.93 -12.41 18.50
C PRO A 30 3.12 -11.98 19.39
N VAL A 31 4.31 -11.85 18.78
CA VAL A 31 5.56 -11.48 19.48
C VAL A 31 5.44 -10.09 20.12
N VAL A 32 4.73 -9.17 19.46
CA VAL A 32 4.48 -7.81 19.95
C VAL A 32 3.78 -7.81 21.32
N LEU A 33 2.80 -8.68 21.53
CA LEU A 33 2.17 -8.83 22.85
C LEU A 33 3.19 -9.28 23.91
N GLY A 34 4.12 -10.16 23.53
CA GLY A 34 5.21 -10.57 24.40
C GLY A 34 6.10 -9.41 24.84
N TYR A 35 6.43 -8.51 23.93
CA TYR A 35 7.20 -7.29 24.25
C TYR A 35 6.44 -6.35 25.17
N ILE A 36 5.14 -6.12 24.94
CA ILE A 36 4.32 -5.27 25.81
C ILE A 36 4.22 -5.87 27.22
N VAL A 37 4.00 -7.18 27.32
CA VAL A 37 3.96 -7.88 28.64
C VAL A 37 5.32 -7.85 29.32
N ALA A 38 6.41 -8.03 28.58
CA ALA A 38 7.76 -7.87 29.13
C ALA A 38 7.97 -6.47 29.72
N GLY A 39 7.55 -5.42 28.98
CA GLY A 39 7.59 -4.04 29.47
C GLY A 39 6.76 -3.80 30.71
N PHE A 40 5.56 -4.35 30.78
CA PHE A 40 4.72 -4.32 31.97
C PHE A 40 5.43 -4.94 33.20
N LEU A 41 6.15 -6.05 33.00
CA LEU A 41 6.86 -6.75 34.07
C LEU A 41 8.11 -6.01 34.59
N VAL A 42 8.86 -5.33 33.71
CA VAL A 42 10.08 -4.57 34.09
C VAL A 42 9.79 -3.09 34.36
N GLY A 43 8.57 -2.65 34.11
CA GLY A 43 8.17 -1.26 34.32
C GLY A 43 8.15 -0.84 35.79
N PRO A 44 8.24 0.47 36.06
CA PRO A 44 8.34 1.01 37.43
C PRO A 44 7.09 0.71 38.30
N ASN A 45 5.99 0.32 37.66
CA ASN A 45 4.73 0.04 38.35
C ASN A 45 4.58 -1.41 38.83
N PHE A 46 5.55 -2.31 38.54
CA PHE A 46 5.47 -3.72 38.90
C PHE A 46 6.54 -4.11 39.92
N VAL A 47 6.22 -4.05 41.20
CA VAL A 47 7.16 -4.11 42.37
C VAL A 47 7.86 -5.47 42.53
N PHE A 48 7.44 -6.53 41.85
CA PHE A 48 7.96 -7.90 42.04
C PHE A 48 9.22 -8.25 41.24
N PHE A 49 9.64 -7.38 40.31
CA PHE A 49 10.82 -7.57 39.45
C PHE A 49 11.79 -6.40 39.60
N PRO A 50 13.06 -6.57 39.23
CA PRO A 50 13.97 -5.45 39.07
C PRO A 50 13.38 -4.43 38.10
N THR A 51 13.31 -3.19 38.58
CA THR A 51 12.76 -2.07 37.77
C THR A 51 13.88 -1.27 37.15
N ILE A 52 13.56 -0.59 36.11
CA ILE A 52 14.42 0.33 35.37
C ILE A 52 14.78 1.53 36.24
N VAL A 53 16.04 1.99 36.10
CA VAL A 53 16.62 3.07 36.92
C VAL A 53 16.27 4.45 36.37
N ASP A 54 16.24 4.63 35.05
CA ASP A 54 15.96 5.92 34.40
C ASP A 54 14.92 5.81 33.29
N GLU A 55 13.71 6.38 33.53
CA GLU A 55 12.64 6.45 32.53
C GLU A 55 12.97 7.38 31.36
N GLY A 56 13.84 8.38 31.53
CA GLY A 56 14.22 9.35 30.51
C GLY A 56 15.01 8.72 29.38
N ASP A 57 15.96 7.86 29.70
CA ASP A 57 16.80 7.15 28.74
C ASP A 57 15.94 6.19 27.85
N ILE A 58 14.93 5.56 28.46
CA ILE A 58 14.06 4.62 27.76
C ILE A 58 13.16 5.33 26.77
N ASN A 59 12.66 6.52 27.10
CA ASN A 59 11.89 7.32 26.17
C ASN A 59 12.69 7.71 24.93
N LEU A 60 13.98 8.02 25.08
CA LEU A 60 14.88 8.28 23.95
C LEU A 60 15.05 7.04 23.06
N TRP A 61 15.25 5.86 23.66
CA TRP A 61 15.35 4.61 22.91
C TRP A 61 14.02 4.24 22.21
N ALA A 62 12.89 4.51 22.86
CA ALA A 62 11.57 4.31 22.27
C ALA A 62 11.36 5.24 21.06
N GLU A 63 11.80 6.50 21.15
CA GLU A 63 11.70 7.45 20.04
C GLU A 63 12.59 7.02 18.85
N LEU A 64 13.81 6.56 19.10
CA LEU A 64 14.63 5.93 18.07
C LEU A 64 13.97 4.69 17.48
N GLY A 65 13.30 3.89 18.32
CA GLY A 65 12.50 2.75 17.87
C GLY A 65 11.42 3.13 16.88
N ILE A 66 10.66 4.18 17.18
CA ILE A 66 9.62 4.71 16.27
C ILE A 66 10.23 5.16 14.93
N ILE A 67 11.35 5.88 14.97
CA ILE A 67 12.06 6.35 13.77
C ILE A 67 12.44 5.17 12.88
N VAL A 68 13.07 4.13 13.46
CA VAL A 68 13.49 2.94 12.70
C VAL A 68 12.30 2.14 12.17
N LEU A 69 11.25 1.98 12.97
CA LEU A 69 10.00 1.30 12.56
C LEU A 69 9.36 2.01 11.38
N LEU A 70 9.19 3.33 11.44
CA LEU A 70 8.57 4.12 10.37
C LEU A 70 9.45 4.21 9.12
N PHE A 71 10.78 4.24 9.28
CA PHE A 71 11.70 4.12 8.18
C PHE A 71 11.53 2.79 7.44
N SER A 72 11.48 1.69 8.18
CA SER A 72 11.26 0.36 7.60
C SER A 72 9.89 0.23 6.93
N LEU A 73 8.84 0.77 7.55
CA LEU A 73 7.51 0.82 6.94
C LEU A 73 7.53 1.63 5.63
N GLY A 74 8.25 2.77 5.62
CA GLY A 74 8.47 3.53 4.41
C GLY A 74 9.16 2.72 3.31
N LEU A 75 10.14 1.84 3.66
CA LEU A 75 10.81 0.94 2.71
C LEU A 75 9.86 -0.13 2.12
N GLU A 76 8.89 -0.58 2.89
CA GLU A 76 7.85 -1.52 2.45
C GLU A 76 6.80 -0.85 1.56
N PHE A 77 6.68 0.50 1.65
CA PHE A 77 5.70 1.28 0.91
C PHE A 77 6.06 1.37 -0.58
N SER A 78 5.10 1.04 -1.44
CA SER A 78 5.23 1.18 -2.89
C SER A 78 4.01 1.89 -3.46
N PHE A 79 4.23 3.02 -4.13
CA PHE A 79 3.17 3.75 -4.83
C PHE A 79 2.43 2.87 -5.85
N LYS A 80 3.13 1.94 -6.50
CA LYS A 80 2.52 1.05 -7.49
C LYS A 80 1.63 0.01 -6.82
N LYS A 81 2.04 -0.55 -5.68
CA LYS A 81 1.15 -1.43 -4.89
C LYS A 81 -0.14 -0.70 -4.52
N LEU A 82 -0.05 0.58 -4.12
CA LEU A 82 -1.21 1.41 -3.81
C LEU A 82 -2.14 1.58 -5.02
N PHE A 83 -1.61 1.74 -6.23
CA PHE A 83 -2.42 1.82 -7.45
C PHE A 83 -2.98 0.47 -7.91
N GLN A 84 -2.35 -0.63 -7.53
CA GLN A 84 -2.81 -2.00 -7.79
C GLN A 84 -3.86 -2.48 -6.78
N VAL A 85 -3.87 -1.91 -5.57
CA VAL A 85 -4.91 -2.13 -4.57
C VAL A 85 -6.23 -1.61 -5.14
N GLY A 86 -7.12 -2.49 -5.50
CA GLY A 86 -8.38 -2.15 -6.18
C GLY A 86 -9.22 -1.10 -5.47
N ALA A 87 -10.12 -0.45 -6.20
CA ALA A 87 -10.99 0.61 -5.66
C ALA A 87 -11.82 0.14 -4.46
N SER A 88 -12.08 -1.16 -4.34
CA SER A 88 -12.78 -1.77 -3.22
C SER A 88 -12.03 -1.58 -1.90
N ALA A 89 -10.73 -1.83 -1.88
CA ALA A 89 -9.93 -1.67 -0.67
C ALA A 89 -9.80 -0.19 -0.25
N VAL A 90 -9.62 0.71 -1.22
CA VAL A 90 -9.55 2.16 -0.94
C VAL A 90 -10.87 2.68 -0.34
N LEU A 91 -12.01 2.29 -0.93
CA LEU A 91 -13.32 2.71 -0.42
C LEU A 91 -13.57 2.12 0.97
N THR A 92 -13.24 0.85 1.18
CA THR A 92 -13.39 0.19 2.48
C THR A 92 -12.53 0.85 3.55
N ALA A 93 -11.24 1.08 3.27
CA ALA A 93 -10.35 1.77 4.21
C ALA A 93 -10.86 3.19 4.54
N LEU A 94 -11.36 3.94 3.55
CA LEU A 94 -11.94 5.26 3.79
C LEU A 94 -13.15 5.18 4.74
N VAL A 95 -14.06 4.21 4.53
CA VAL A 95 -15.24 4.02 5.39
C VAL A 95 -14.82 3.60 6.79
N VAL A 96 -13.87 2.67 6.92
CA VAL A 96 -13.36 2.19 8.22
C VAL A 96 -12.70 3.34 8.98
N VAL A 97 -11.72 4.01 8.37
CA VAL A 97 -10.96 5.09 9.04
C VAL A 97 -11.90 6.23 9.45
N SER A 98 -12.77 6.70 8.54
CA SER A 98 -13.70 7.78 8.84
C SER A 98 -14.74 7.38 9.89
N GLY A 99 -15.29 6.17 9.77
CA GLY A 99 -16.29 5.66 10.71
C GLY A 99 -15.72 5.44 12.10
N MET A 100 -14.54 4.83 12.20
CA MET A 100 -13.85 4.59 13.47
C MET A 100 -13.33 5.89 14.10
N MET A 101 -12.88 6.85 13.29
CA MET A 101 -12.52 8.19 13.76
C MET A 101 -13.70 8.87 14.45
N LEU A 102 -14.90 8.82 13.84
CA LEU A 102 -16.12 9.37 14.41
C LEU A 102 -16.59 8.59 15.65
N ALA A 103 -16.53 7.25 15.61
CA ALA A 103 -16.91 6.40 16.73
C ALA A 103 -15.99 6.61 17.94
N GLY A 104 -14.68 6.67 17.71
CA GLY A 104 -13.68 6.90 18.76
C GLY A 104 -13.79 8.33 19.33
N TYR A 105 -13.97 9.33 18.49
CA TYR A 105 -14.25 10.69 18.93
C TYR A 105 -15.52 10.75 19.79
N GLY A 106 -16.61 10.15 19.33
CA GLY A 106 -17.87 10.08 20.07
C GLY A 106 -17.73 9.37 21.43
N ALA A 107 -17.02 8.23 21.46
CA ALA A 107 -16.74 7.50 22.68
C ALA A 107 -15.89 8.33 23.66
N GLY A 108 -14.87 9.04 23.19
CA GLY A 108 -14.06 9.95 23.99
C GLY A 108 -14.90 11.07 24.62
N ARG A 109 -15.79 11.69 23.83
CA ARG A 109 -16.70 12.73 24.33
C ARG A 109 -17.73 12.20 25.33
N LEU A 110 -18.22 10.98 25.15
CA LEU A 110 -19.09 10.29 26.12
C LEU A 110 -18.38 9.98 27.44
N LEU A 111 -17.07 9.68 27.38
CA LEU A 111 -16.22 9.46 28.54
C LEU A 111 -15.70 10.76 29.16
N HIS A 112 -16.18 11.91 28.70
CA HIS A 112 -15.76 13.25 29.15
C HIS A 112 -14.28 13.58 28.94
N PHE A 113 -13.63 12.95 27.94
CA PHE A 113 -12.28 13.31 27.54
C PHE A 113 -12.23 14.69 26.88
N THR A 114 -11.07 15.33 26.90
CA THR A 114 -10.90 16.63 26.24
C THR A 114 -11.15 16.52 24.73
N TYR A 115 -11.28 17.65 24.07
CA TYR A 115 -11.50 17.68 22.62
C TYR A 115 -10.34 17.02 21.85
N LEU A 116 -9.09 17.35 22.23
CA LEU A 116 -7.90 16.80 21.60
C LEU A 116 -7.71 15.32 21.91
N ASP A 117 -7.90 14.90 23.19
CA ASP A 117 -7.87 13.49 23.55
C ASP A 117 -8.85 12.65 22.71
N SER A 118 -10.08 13.21 22.50
CA SER A 118 -11.11 12.51 21.73
C SER A 118 -10.74 12.38 20.24
N ILE A 119 -10.10 13.40 19.65
CA ILE A 119 -9.62 13.34 18.26
C ILE A 119 -8.49 12.32 18.13
N PHE A 120 -7.48 12.40 19.01
CA PHE A 120 -6.38 11.45 19.03
C PHE A 120 -6.87 10.01 19.28
N LEU A 121 -7.82 9.83 20.21
CA LEU A 121 -8.46 8.55 20.46
C LEU A 121 -9.13 8.00 19.19
N GLY A 122 -9.91 8.82 18.48
CA GLY A 122 -10.52 8.42 17.21
C GLY A 122 -9.49 7.93 16.19
N ALA A 123 -8.40 8.67 16.04
CA ALA A 123 -7.29 8.28 15.16
C ALA A 123 -6.63 6.97 15.59
N MET A 124 -6.35 6.79 16.89
CA MET A 124 -5.76 5.56 17.41
C MET A 124 -6.64 4.34 17.19
N LEU A 125 -7.96 4.47 17.38
CA LEU A 125 -8.92 3.36 17.25
C LEU A 125 -9.22 3.01 15.78
N SER A 126 -8.83 3.85 14.83
CA SER A 126 -9.15 3.65 13.41
C SER A 126 -8.15 2.79 12.64
N MET A 127 -7.03 2.41 13.24
CA MET A 127 -5.93 1.71 12.57
C MET A 127 -5.86 0.24 12.98
N SER A 128 -5.88 -0.67 12.01
CA SER A 128 -5.73 -2.10 12.22
C SER A 128 -4.25 -2.53 12.06
N SER A 129 -3.86 -3.68 12.65
CA SER A 129 -2.49 -4.19 12.51
C SER A 129 -2.36 -5.21 11.39
N THR A 130 -1.57 -4.88 10.40
CA THR A 130 -1.22 -5.75 9.28
C THR A 130 -0.52 -7.03 9.77
N THR A 131 0.43 -6.90 10.68
CA THR A 131 1.24 -8.02 11.21
C THR A 131 0.40 -9.06 11.96
N ILE A 132 -0.54 -8.60 12.81
CA ILE A 132 -1.38 -9.48 13.62
C ILE A 132 -2.37 -10.23 12.74
N ILE A 133 -2.98 -9.56 11.78
CA ILE A 133 -3.96 -10.17 10.86
C ILE A 133 -3.28 -11.20 9.96
N ILE A 134 -2.10 -10.88 9.39
CA ILE A 134 -1.32 -11.84 8.58
C ILE A 134 -1.01 -13.10 9.38
N LYS A 135 -0.59 -12.94 10.64
CA LYS A 135 -0.32 -14.08 11.52
C LYS A 135 -1.57 -14.88 11.79
N ALA A 136 -2.67 -14.22 12.16
CA ALA A 136 -3.95 -14.91 12.42
C ALA A 136 -4.43 -15.70 11.19
N PHE A 137 -4.36 -15.13 9.98
CA PHE A 137 -4.69 -15.85 8.75
C PHE A 137 -3.76 -17.04 8.46
N THR A 138 -2.48 -16.92 8.84
CA THR A 138 -1.53 -18.03 8.69
C THR A 138 -1.86 -19.16 9.66
N ASP A 139 -2.09 -18.82 10.94
CA ASP A 139 -2.38 -19.78 12.00
C ASP A 139 -3.75 -20.48 11.79
N LEU A 140 -4.69 -19.81 11.13
CA LEU A 140 -6.01 -20.33 10.78
C LEU A 140 -6.08 -20.95 9.37
N ASN A 141 -4.96 -21.04 8.63
CA ASN A 141 -4.88 -21.53 7.25
C ASN A 141 -5.78 -20.78 6.24
N LEU A 142 -6.07 -19.49 6.48
CA LEU A 142 -6.97 -18.68 5.67
C LEU A 142 -6.25 -17.88 4.56
N ARG A 143 -4.91 -17.93 4.47
CA ARG A 143 -4.12 -17.13 3.53
C ARG A 143 -4.50 -17.28 2.04
N LYS A 144 -5.13 -18.39 1.69
CA LYS A 144 -5.54 -18.72 0.31
C LYS A 144 -7.00 -18.35 0.00
N LYS A 145 -7.74 -17.82 0.97
CA LYS A 145 -9.14 -17.39 0.78
C LYS A 145 -9.17 -16.01 0.09
N ALA A 146 -10.18 -15.79 -0.74
CA ALA A 146 -10.28 -14.57 -1.56
C ALA A 146 -10.40 -13.28 -0.75
N PHE A 147 -11.19 -13.30 0.34
CA PHE A 147 -11.34 -12.13 1.20
C PHE A 147 -10.03 -11.67 1.84
N THR A 148 -9.06 -12.57 2.01
CA THR A 148 -7.74 -12.28 2.60
C THR A 148 -6.96 -11.24 1.79
N ASN A 149 -6.97 -11.37 0.45
CA ASN A 149 -6.31 -10.41 -0.44
C ASN A 149 -6.97 -9.03 -0.37
N LEU A 150 -8.29 -8.99 -0.26
CA LEU A 150 -9.03 -7.73 -0.10
C LEU A 150 -8.71 -7.07 1.24
N VAL A 151 -8.66 -7.85 2.32
CA VAL A 151 -8.25 -7.36 3.66
C VAL A 151 -6.83 -6.81 3.60
N PHE A 152 -5.88 -7.49 2.96
CA PHE A 152 -4.51 -6.96 2.79
C PHE A 152 -4.50 -5.65 2.02
N GLY A 153 -5.33 -5.55 0.98
CA GLY A 153 -5.50 -4.28 0.27
C GLY A 153 -5.98 -3.15 1.19
N VAL A 154 -6.98 -3.41 2.04
CA VAL A 154 -7.49 -2.43 3.01
C VAL A 154 -6.41 -2.01 3.98
N LEU A 155 -5.67 -2.96 4.55
CA LEU A 155 -4.59 -2.69 5.51
C LEU A 155 -3.48 -1.82 4.93
N ILE A 156 -3.05 -2.07 3.67
CA ILE A 156 -2.06 -1.22 2.97
C ILE A 156 -2.56 0.22 2.86
N VAL A 157 -3.85 0.41 2.62
CA VAL A 157 -4.45 1.75 2.51
C VAL A 157 -4.62 2.38 3.90
N GLU A 158 -4.99 1.62 4.93
CA GLU A 158 -5.05 2.09 6.32
C GLU A 158 -3.68 2.57 6.81
N ASP A 159 -2.59 1.85 6.50
CA ASP A 159 -1.22 2.25 6.85
C ASP A 159 -0.86 3.61 6.23
N LEU A 160 -1.29 3.87 4.98
CA LEU A 160 -1.12 5.17 4.35
C LEU A 160 -1.95 6.25 5.05
N PHE A 161 -3.21 5.95 5.40
CA PHE A 161 -4.05 6.88 6.17
C PHE A 161 -3.44 7.18 7.54
N ALA A 162 -2.81 6.20 8.21
CA ALA A 162 -2.12 6.40 9.49
C ALA A 162 -1.02 7.46 9.39
N VAL A 163 -0.21 7.40 8.35
CA VAL A 163 0.85 8.40 8.11
C VAL A 163 0.26 9.79 7.86
N VAL A 164 -0.75 9.90 7.00
CA VAL A 164 -1.43 11.17 6.74
C VAL A 164 -2.08 11.71 8.02
N MET A 165 -2.70 10.84 8.81
CA MET A 165 -3.33 11.18 10.08
C MET A 165 -2.31 11.73 11.10
N MET A 166 -1.14 11.09 11.24
CA MET A 166 -0.08 11.58 12.13
C MET A 166 0.37 13.00 11.76
N VAL A 167 0.42 13.29 10.47
CA VAL A 167 0.78 14.61 9.99
C VAL A 167 -0.31 15.64 10.28
N ILE A 168 -1.56 15.30 10.04
CA ILE A 168 -2.70 16.17 10.35
C ILE A 168 -2.76 16.44 11.87
N LEU A 169 -2.61 15.39 12.68
CA LEU A 169 -2.63 15.49 14.13
C LEU A 169 -1.48 16.34 14.67
N SER A 170 -0.25 16.19 14.16
CA SER A 170 0.87 17.06 14.56
C SER A 170 0.63 18.52 14.17
N SER A 171 0.00 18.78 13.04
CA SER A 171 -0.36 20.15 12.62
C SER A 171 -1.43 20.78 13.54
N ILE A 172 -2.44 20.00 13.94
CA ILE A 172 -3.49 20.44 14.88
C ILE A 172 -2.88 20.71 16.27
N ALA A 173 -1.97 19.86 16.73
CA ALA A 173 -1.34 19.94 18.04
C ALA A 173 -0.52 21.20 18.24
N VAL A 174 0.23 21.64 17.22
CA VAL A 174 1.14 22.80 17.34
C VAL A 174 0.39 24.12 17.54
N LYS A 175 -0.86 24.24 17.06
CA LYS A 175 -1.56 25.55 17.02
C LYS A 175 -2.68 25.75 18.03
N ASN A 176 -3.16 24.74 18.74
CA ASN A 176 -4.24 24.82 19.73
C ASN A 176 -5.52 25.60 19.30
N SER A 177 -5.68 25.96 18.01
CA SER A 177 -6.80 26.71 17.47
C SER A 177 -7.28 26.15 16.13
N PHE A 178 -8.60 26.03 15.98
CA PHE A 178 -9.28 25.58 14.75
C PHE A 178 -9.71 26.78 13.87
N GLU A 179 -8.78 27.62 13.47
CA GLU A 179 -9.09 28.58 12.41
C GLU A 179 -8.84 27.89 11.06
N GLY A 180 -9.90 27.67 10.28
CA GLY A 180 -9.85 26.87 9.04
C GLY A 180 -8.85 27.37 7.99
N ALA A 181 -8.56 28.67 7.96
CA ALA A 181 -7.57 29.25 7.07
C ALA A 181 -6.13 28.84 7.43
N GLU A 182 -5.80 28.80 8.71
CA GLU A 182 -4.48 28.41 9.21
C GLU A 182 -4.22 26.90 9.09
N LEU A 183 -5.26 26.09 9.27
CA LEU A 183 -5.19 24.64 9.03
C LEU A 183 -4.87 24.37 7.55
N LEU A 184 -5.53 25.09 6.64
CA LEU A 184 -5.28 24.98 5.21
C LEU A 184 -3.86 25.39 4.84
N GLU A 185 -3.31 26.44 5.44
CA GLU A 185 -1.93 26.87 5.26
C GLU A 185 -0.94 25.80 5.76
N SER A 186 -1.18 25.19 6.91
CA SER A 186 -0.35 24.13 7.47
C SER A 186 -0.36 22.88 6.60
N ILE A 187 -1.53 22.47 6.11
CA ILE A 187 -1.67 21.36 5.17
C ILE A 187 -0.96 21.69 3.85
N ALA A 188 -1.12 22.91 3.33
CA ALA A 188 -0.44 23.36 2.11
C ALA A 188 1.08 23.34 2.29
N LYS A 189 1.60 23.82 3.42
CA LYS A 189 3.03 23.77 3.78
C LYS A 189 3.54 22.33 3.82
N LEU A 190 2.78 21.41 4.44
CA LEU A 190 3.13 20.01 4.49
C LEU A 190 3.20 19.37 3.10
N VAL A 191 2.12 19.52 2.32
CA VAL A 191 2.06 18.97 0.95
C VAL A 191 3.21 19.50 0.11
N PHE A 192 3.53 20.78 0.26
CA PHE A 192 4.67 21.41 -0.38
C PHE A 192 6.01 20.75 -0.04
N PHE A 193 6.32 20.57 1.25
CA PHE A 193 7.56 19.92 1.68
C PHE A 193 7.62 18.45 1.27
N LEU A 194 6.52 17.71 1.38
CA LEU A 194 6.44 16.34 0.91
C LEU A 194 6.77 16.23 -0.59
N ILE A 195 6.18 17.11 -1.42
CA ILE A 195 6.44 17.11 -2.86
C ILE A 195 7.92 17.41 -3.14
N ILE A 196 8.50 18.42 -2.50
CA ILE A 196 9.92 18.72 -2.68
C ILE A 196 10.79 17.53 -2.29
N TRP A 197 10.58 16.96 -1.11
CA TRP A 197 11.38 15.84 -0.62
C TRP A 197 11.25 14.62 -1.52
N PHE A 198 10.03 14.27 -1.99
CA PHE A 198 9.85 13.19 -2.93
C PHE A 198 10.48 13.46 -4.29
N VAL A 199 10.29 14.65 -4.86
CA VAL A 199 10.85 14.99 -6.19
C VAL A 199 12.37 15.01 -6.14
N VAL A 200 12.96 15.68 -5.15
CA VAL A 200 14.41 15.78 -4.98
C VAL A 200 14.99 14.40 -4.63
N GLY A 201 14.36 13.69 -3.69
CA GLY A 201 14.78 12.36 -3.26
C GLY A 201 14.77 11.34 -4.39
N ILE A 202 13.64 11.21 -5.10
CA ILE A 202 13.49 10.26 -6.21
C ILE A 202 14.42 10.61 -7.39
N SER A 203 14.73 11.90 -7.59
CA SER A 203 15.63 12.33 -8.67
C SER A 203 17.12 12.13 -8.35
N ILE A 204 17.54 12.40 -7.11
CA ILE A 204 18.95 12.47 -6.72
C ILE A 204 19.44 11.16 -6.09
N LEU A 205 18.67 10.56 -5.17
CA LEU A 205 19.12 9.39 -4.41
C LEU A 205 19.44 8.16 -5.28
N PRO A 206 18.60 7.76 -6.25
CA PRO A 206 18.93 6.64 -7.11
C PRO A 206 20.22 6.87 -7.92
N LEU A 207 20.46 8.12 -8.33
CA LEU A 207 21.66 8.49 -9.08
C LEU A 207 22.92 8.34 -8.22
N ILE A 208 22.87 8.78 -6.96
CA ILE A 208 23.96 8.62 -5.98
C ILE A 208 24.19 7.14 -5.70
N LEU A 209 23.15 6.38 -5.34
CA LEU A 209 23.25 4.95 -5.03
C LEU A 209 23.79 4.15 -6.22
N LYS A 210 23.39 4.48 -7.45
CA LYS A 210 23.91 3.84 -8.67
C LYS A 210 25.38 4.12 -8.88
N LYS A 211 25.85 5.35 -8.62
CA LYS A 211 27.26 5.75 -8.78
C LYS A 211 28.14 5.10 -7.71
N THR A 212 27.64 4.96 -6.48
CA THR A 212 28.37 4.40 -5.34
C THR A 212 28.23 2.89 -5.19
N ARG A 213 27.41 2.23 -6.00
CA ARG A 213 27.06 0.81 -5.91
C ARG A 213 28.25 -0.13 -5.77
N LYS A 214 29.37 0.19 -6.43
CA LYS A 214 30.59 -0.62 -6.38
C LYS A 214 31.27 -0.63 -4.99
N PHE A 215 30.98 0.36 -4.15
CA PHE A 215 31.54 0.52 -2.80
C PHE A 215 30.56 0.13 -1.71
N LEU A 216 29.29 -0.17 -2.05
CA LEU A 216 28.25 -0.49 -1.10
C LEU A 216 28.24 -2.01 -0.82
N ASN A 217 28.92 -2.43 0.26
CA ASN A 217 28.67 -3.72 0.90
C ASN A 217 27.46 -3.61 1.84
N ASP A 218 27.07 -4.69 2.52
CA ASP A 218 25.88 -4.69 3.38
C ASP A 218 26.03 -3.79 4.60
N GLU A 219 27.22 -3.73 5.20
CA GLU A 219 27.57 -2.86 6.31
C GLU A 219 27.48 -1.38 5.90
N THR A 220 28.14 -1.00 4.81
CA THR A 220 28.12 0.38 4.30
C THR A 220 26.72 0.80 3.88
N LEU A 221 25.95 -0.12 3.30
CA LEU A 221 24.57 0.13 2.89
C LEU A 221 23.67 0.41 4.09
N LEU A 222 23.84 -0.35 5.19
CA LEU A 222 23.13 -0.08 6.45
C LEU A 222 23.45 1.30 6.99
N VAL A 223 24.75 1.63 7.10
CA VAL A 223 25.18 2.93 7.64
C VAL A 223 24.66 4.09 6.77
N VAL A 224 24.78 3.97 5.46
CA VAL A 224 24.30 5.01 4.51
C VAL A 224 22.77 5.16 4.61
N SER A 225 22.02 4.08 4.61
CA SER A 225 20.56 4.15 4.68
C SER A 225 20.05 4.70 6.01
N MET A 226 20.67 4.32 7.14
CA MET A 226 20.36 4.89 8.45
C MET A 226 20.78 6.35 8.54
N GLY A 227 21.95 6.72 7.98
CA GLY A 227 22.39 8.11 7.90
C GLY A 227 21.44 9.00 7.09
N LEU A 228 20.94 8.49 5.96
CA LEU A 228 19.92 9.18 5.16
C LEU A 228 18.58 9.31 5.92
N CYS A 229 18.18 8.26 6.64
CA CYS A 229 16.99 8.29 7.50
C CYS A 229 17.10 9.40 8.55
N LEU A 230 18.15 9.36 9.37
CA LEU A 230 18.35 10.35 10.42
C LEU A 230 18.56 11.77 9.87
N GLY A 231 19.24 11.90 8.73
CA GLY A 231 19.37 13.19 8.02
C GLY A 231 18.01 13.78 7.61
N MET A 232 17.09 12.95 7.11
CA MET A 232 15.73 13.40 6.77
C MET A 232 14.90 13.70 8.03
N VAL A 233 15.09 12.95 9.12
CA VAL A 233 14.47 13.26 10.42
C VAL A 233 14.88 14.65 10.88
N VAL A 234 16.18 14.97 10.84
CA VAL A 234 16.68 16.31 11.19
C VAL A 234 16.08 17.38 10.28
N LEU A 235 16.04 17.16 8.96
CA LEU A 235 15.44 18.10 8.01
C LEU A 235 13.94 18.30 8.27
N ALA A 236 13.20 17.24 8.60
CA ALA A 236 11.79 17.31 8.91
C ALA A 236 11.54 18.12 10.19
N THR A 237 12.31 17.88 11.25
CA THR A 237 12.19 18.63 12.52
C THR A 237 12.54 20.10 12.36
N TYR A 238 13.57 20.44 11.60
CA TYR A 238 13.86 21.84 11.24
C TYR A 238 12.74 22.52 10.45
N ALA A 239 12.03 21.77 9.60
CA ALA A 239 10.87 22.28 8.88
C ALA A 239 9.60 22.41 9.75
N GLY A 240 9.65 21.97 11.01
CA GLY A 240 8.54 21.99 11.98
C GLY A 240 7.61 20.79 11.86
N PHE A 241 8.09 19.67 11.31
CA PHE A 241 7.36 18.38 11.23
C PHE A 241 7.92 17.38 12.24
N SER A 242 7.17 16.26 12.43
CA SER A 242 7.59 15.20 13.34
C SER A 242 8.79 14.41 12.79
N SER A 243 9.65 13.91 13.71
CA SER A 243 10.73 12.96 13.41
C SER A 243 10.22 11.71 12.66
N ALA A 244 9.07 11.23 13.07
CA ALA A 244 8.34 10.11 12.50
C ALA A 244 8.07 10.28 10.99
N LEU A 245 7.58 11.45 10.59
CA LEU A 245 7.33 11.78 9.18
C LEU A 245 8.62 11.76 8.35
N GLY A 246 9.70 12.35 8.87
CA GLY A 246 11.01 12.37 8.19
C GLY A 246 11.51 10.97 7.91
N ALA A 247 11.45 10.09 8.89
CA ALA A 247 11.84 8.68 8.75
C ALA A 247 11.03 7.94 7.68
N PHE A 248 9.70 8.05 7.74
CA PHE A 248 8.80 7.42 6.76
C PHE A 248 9.04 7.92 5.33
N VAL A 249 9.19 9.23 5.15
CA VAL A 249 9.45 9.84 3.82
C VAL A 249 10.75 9.32 3.23
N MET A 250 11.82 9.25 4.01
CA MET A 250 13.09 8.71 3.52
C MET A 250 12.98 7.23 3.14
N GLY A 251 12.32 6.43 3.98
CA GLY A 251 12.02 5.04 3.66
C GLY A 251 11.27 4.88 2.35
N SER A 252 10.21 5.69 2.15
CA SER A 252 9.38 5.67 0.94
C SER A 252 10.15 6.11 -0.32
N ILE A 253 11.08 7.06 -0.21
CA ILE A 253 11.96 7.46 -1.31
C ILE A 253 12.91 6.31 -1.68
N LEU A 254 13.53 5.68 -0.69
CA LEU A 254 14.44 4.55 -0.90
C LEU A 254 13.71 3.30 -1.41
N ALA A 255 12.43 3.12 -1.06
CA ALA A 255 11.59 2.05 -1.55
C ALA A 255 11.48 2.00 -3.09
N GLY A 256 11.55 3.16 -3.76
CA GLY A 256 11.57 3.26 -5.23
C GLY A 256 12.90 2.86 -5.87
N THR A 257 13.99 2.70 -5.10
CA THR A 257 15.34 2.46 -5.63
C THR A 257 15.61 0.97 -5.89
N ASN A 258 16.62 0.69 -6.73
CA ASN A 258 17.08 -0.67 -7.01
C ASN A 258 17.66 -1.42 -5.81
N GLU A 259 18.17 -0.70 -4.83
CA GLU A 259 18.76 -1.28 -3.63
C GLU A 259 17.74 -1.47 -2.50
N ALA A 260 16.46 -1.15 -2.75
CA ALA A 260 15.41 -1.16 -1.72
C ALA A 260 15.28 -2.51 -0.99
N GLU A 261 15.27 -3.64 -1.73
CA GLU A 261 15.19 -4.99 -1.11
C GLU A 261 16.43 -5.33 -0.29
N ARG A 262 17.60 -4.86 -0.75
CA ARG A 262 18.83 -5.07 -0.02
C ARG A 262 18.88 -4.19 1.23
N ILE A 263 18.43 -2.92 1.13
CA ILE A 263 18.28 -2.00 2.26
C ILE A 263 17.30 -2.59 3.28
N GLU A 264 16.14 -3.06 2.83
CA GLU A 264 15.13 -3.69 3.68
C GLU A 264 15.72 -4.87 4.48
N LYS A 265 16.49 -5.75 3.82
CA LYS A 265 17.15 -6.91 4.48
C LYS A 265 18.19 -6.50 5.53
N VAL A 266 19.01 -5.49 5.25
CA VAL A 266 20.04 -5.07 6.20
C VAL A 266 19.50 -4.22 7.34
N VAL A 267 18.37 -3.53 7.13
CA VAL A 267 17.68 -2.75 8.16
C VAL A 267 16.80 -3.63 9.06
N GLN A 268 16.31 -4.77 8.57
CA GLN A 268 15.39 -5.63 9.32
C GLN A 268 15.87 -6.02 10.71
N PRO A 269 17.13 -6.45 10.94
CA PRO A 269 17.61 -6.75 12.30
C PRO A 269 17.61 -5.52 13.23
N VAL A 270 17.88 -4.33 12.69
CA VAL A 270 17.84 -3.07 13.43
C VAL A 270 16.39 -2.73 13.80
N LYS A 271 15.45 -2.86 12.85
CA LYS A 271 14.01 -2.73 13.09
C LYS A 271 13.53 -3.67 14.19
N ASP A 272 13.93 -4.93 14.15
CA ASP A 272 13.49 -5.94 15.12
C ASP A 272 14.00 -5.60 16.53
N LEU A 273 15.27 -5.16 16.66
CA LEU A 273 15.86 -4.77 17.95
C LEU A 273 15.17 -3.51 18.51
N PHE A 274 15.15 -2.42 17.73
CA PHE A 274 14.56 -1.17 18.18
C PHE A 274 13.04 -1.23 18.33
N GLY A 275 12.37 -2.06 17.52
CA GLY A 275 10.96 -2.36 17.67
C GLY A 275 10.66 -3.08 18.99
N ALA A 276 11.51 -4.06 19.39
CA ALA A 276 11.36 -4.71 20.68
C ALA A 276 11.50 -3.70 21.83
N ILE A 277 12.50 -2.82 21.79
CA ILE A 277 12.72 -1.78 22.80
C ILE A 277 11.50 -0.84 22.87
N PHE A 278 11.00 -0.39 21.70
CA PHE A 278 9.81 0.45 21.63
C PHE A 278 8.58 -0.21 22.27
N PHE A 279 8.27 -1.45 21.92
CA PHE A 279 7.08 -2.12 22.47
C PHE A 279 7.23 -2.46 23.96
N VAL A 280 8.45 -2.72 24.43
CA VAL A 280 8.73 -2.86 25.86
C VAL A 280 8.50 -1.51 26.57
N SER A 281 9.00 -0.40 26.04
CA SER A 281 8.73 0.94 26.57
C SER A 281 7.24 1.25 26.62
N VAL A 282 6.49 0.89 25.58
CA VAL A 282 5.02 0.97 25.57
C VAL A 282 4.40 0.21 26.74
N GLY A 283 4.88 -1.01 27.00
CA GLY A 283 4.39 -1.84 28.10
C GLY A 283 4.69 -1.27 29.49
N MET A 284 5.82 -0.60 29.66
CA MET A 284 6.23 0.01 30.94
C MET A 284 5.31 1.15 31.39
N LEU A 285 4.71 1.86 30.44
CA LEU A 285 3.76 2.94 30.75
C LEU A 285 2.41 2.42 31.27
N VAL A 286 2.19 1.10 31.24
CA VAL A 286 0.98 0.48 31.76
C VAL A 286 1.14 0.17 33.26
N SER A 287 0.30 0.78 34.10
CA SER A 287 0.28 0.46 35.52
C SER A 287 -0.94 -0.38 35.90
N PRO A 288 -0.84 -1.36 36.84
CA PRO A 288 -1.96 -2.11 37.37
C PRO A 288 -3.05 -1.21 37.99
N ALA A 289 -2.63 -0.12 38.64
CA ALA A 289 -3.52 0.88 39.20
C ALA A 289 -4.33 1.59 38.13
N ALA A 290 -3.69 2.01 37.02
CA ALA A 290 -4.37 2.64 35.88
C ALA A 290 -5.36 1.66 35.21
N LEU A 291 -5.00 0.37 35.07
CA LEU A 291 -5.90 -0.63 34.51
C LEU A 291 -7.16 -0.81 35.37
N SER A 292 -7.04 -0.82 36.68
CA SER A 292 -8.19 -0.93 37.58
C SER A 292 -9.03 0.35 37.62
N GLN A 293 -8.38 1.51 37.63
CA GLN A 293 -9.05 2.83 37.65
C GLN A 293 -9.84 3.09 36.36
N TYR A 294 -9.28 2.72 35.21
CA TYR A 294 -9.87 2.95 33.87
C TYR A 294 -10.49 1.69 33.28
N ALA A 295 -10.85 0.68 34.11
CA ALA A 295 -11.45 -0.57 33.64
C ALA A 295 -12.71 -0.35 32.78
N LEU A 296 -13.60 0.58 33.20
CA LEU A 296 -14.81 0.90 32.45
C LEU A 296 -14.53 1.53 31.07
N PRO A 297 -13.69 2.59 30.94
CA PRO A 297 -13.22 3.08 29.64
C PRO A 297 -12.58 2.00 28.77
N ILE A 298 -11.71 1.16 29.33
CA ILE A 298 -11.03 0.06 28.59
C ILE A 298 -12.04 -0.92 28.02
N CYS A 299 -12.99 -1.40 28.83
CA CYS A 299 -14.05 -2.30 28.37
C CYS A 299 -14.91 -1.67 27.28
N LEU A 300 -15.36 -0.44 27.50
CA LEU A 300 -16.22 0.26 26.55
C LEU A 300 -15.50 0.51 25.21
N LEU A 301 -14.26 0.98 25.26
CA LEU A 301 -13.48 1.24 24.06
C LEU A 301 -13.10 -0.07 23.32
N SER A 302 -12.85 -1.18 24.05
CA SER A 302 -12.64 -2.48 23.44
C SER A 302 -13.86 -2.95 22.64
N ILE A 303 -15.07 -2.73 23.21
CA ILE A 303 -16.33 -3.04 22.53
C ILE A 303 -16.51 -2.12 21.31
N VAL A 304 -16.27 -0.81 21.46
CA VAL A 304 -16.34 0.15 20.35
C VAL A 304 -15.41 -0.24 19.21
N VAL A 305 -14.19 -0.69 19.51
CA VAL A 305 -13.24 -1.15 18.49
C VAL A 305 -13.76 -2.39 17.78
N ILE A 306 -14.08 -3.44 18.53
CA ILE A 306 -14.49 -4.71 17.93
C ILE A 306 -15.77 -4.52 17.09
N VAL A 307 -16.80 -3.93 17.69
CA VAL A 307 -18.08 -3.73 17.00
C VAL A 307 -17.96 -2.72 15.87
N GLY A 308 -17.25 -1.62 16.09
CA GLY A 308 -17.05 -0.56 15.09
C GLY A 308 -16.25 -1.06 13.88
N GLN A 309 -15.12 -1.74 14.12
CA GLN A 309 -14.31 -2.31 13.03
C GLN A 309 -15.08 -3.34 12.22
N ILE A 310 -15.79 -4.27 12.88
CA ILE A 310 -16.65 -5.25 12.21
C ILE A 310 -17.73 -4.54 11.39
N PHE A 311 -18.40 -3.56 11.97
CA PHE A 311 -19.48 -2.83 11.30
C PHE A 311 -18.98 -2.01 10.11
N PHE A 312 -18.01 -1.11 10.33
CA PHE A 312 -17.50 -0.24 9.26
C PHE A 312 -16.73 -1.03 8.19
N GLY A 313 -16.01 -2.10 8.58
CA GLY A 313 -15.36 -3.01 7.66
C GLY A 313 -16.36 -3.74 6.75
N THR A 314 -17.44 -4.29 7.35
CA THR A 314 -18.52 -4.94 6.60
C THR A 314 -19.24 -3.95 5.68
N VAL A 315 -19.61 -2.76 6.19
CA VAL A 315 -20.29 -1.72 5.40
C VAL A 315 -19.40 -1.22 4.27
N GLY A 316 -18.11 -0.99 4.54
CA GLY A 316 -17.14 -0.56 3.52
C GLY A 316 -16.97 -1.57 2.39
N MET A 317 -16.86 -2.86 2.73
CA MET A 317 -16.80 -3.93 1.74
C MET A 317 -18.09 -4.06 0.94
N LEU A 318 -19.25 -4.01 1.60
CA LEU A 318 -20.55 -4.00 0.90
C LEU A 318 -20.67 -2.78 -0.03
N ALA A 319 -20.34 -1.58 0.46
CA ALA A 319 -20.36 -0.36 -0.35
C ALA A 319 -19.40 -0.42 -1.55
N SER A 320 -18.33 -1.22 -1.45
CA SER A 320 -17.39 -1.45 -2.53
C SER A 320 -17.91 -2.46 -3.58
N GLY A 321 -19.05 -3.12 -3.33
CA GLY A 321 -19.66 -4.09 -4.25
C GLY A 321 -19.26 -5.53 -4.01
N GLN A 322 -18.71 -5.85 -2.83
CA GLN A 322 -18.41 -7.24 -2.45
C GLN A 322 -19.66 -7.96 -1.97
N THR A 323 -19.63 -9.31 -2.03
CA THR A 323 -20.72 -10.15 -1.52
C THR A 323 -20.85 -10.01 0.00
N LEU A 324 -22.04 -10.32 0.54
CA LEU A 324 -22.30 -10.23 1.97
C LEU A 324 -21.34 -11.09 2.80
N LYS A 325 -21.03 -12.30 2.31
CA LYS A 325 -20.11 -13.25 2.98
C LYS A 325 -18.70 -12.67 3.07
N ILE A 326 -18.13 -12.24 1.94
CA ILE A 326 -16.80 -11.61 1.88
C ILE A 326 -16.76 -10.37 2.76
N SER A 327 -17.81 -9.56 2.77
CA SER A 327 -17.88 -8.33 3.55
C SER A 327 -17.86 -8.59 5.04
N ILE A 328 -18.61 -9.60 5.50
CA ILE A 328 -18.63 -10.00 6.91
C ILE A 328 -17.26 -10.61 7.32
N GLN A 329 -16.72 -11.53 6.51
CA GLN A 329 -15.42 -12.15 6.79
C GLN A 329 -14.30 -11.07 6.88
N SER A 330 -14.32 -10.09 5.99
CA SER A 330 -13.36 -8.99 5.99
C SER A 330 -13.54 -8.09 7.21
N GLY A 331 -14.76 -7.69 7.55
CA GLY A 331 -15.04 -6.85 8.72
C GLY A 331 -14.61 -7.50 10.03
N PHE A 332 -14.92 -8.78 10.23
CA PHE A 332 -14.49 -9.56 11.40
C PHE A 332 -12.97 -9.70 11.49
N SER A 333 -12.27 -9.68 10.36
CA SER A 333 -10.82 -9.75 10.31
C SER A 333 -10.12 -8.47 10.76
N LEU A 334 -10.76 -7.31 10.61
CA LEU A 334 -10.22 -6.00 10.99
C LEU A 334 -10.42 -5.64 12.48
N SER A 335 -11.02 -6.50 13.31
CA SER A 335 -11.56 -6.25 14.65
C SER A 335 -10.54 -5.93 15.75
N GLN A 336 -9.45 -5.22 15.47
CA GLN A 336 -8.38 -4.91 16.41
C GLN A 336 -7.71 -3.56 16.15
N ILE A 337 -6.93 -3.08 17.15
CA ILE A 337 -6.08 -1.89 17.02
C ILE A 337 -4.66 -2.30 16.64
N GLY A 338 -4.06 -1.56 15.70
CA GLY A 338 -2.69 -1.75 15.23
C GLY A 338 -1.64 -0.98 16.02
N GLU A 339 -0.38 -1.23 15.63
CA GLU A 339 0.80 -0.58 16.18
C GLU A 339 0.83 0.94 15.97
N PHE A 340 0.18 1.44 14.92
CA PHE A 340 0.05 2.89 14.68
C PHE A 340 -0.65 3.63 15.81
N ALA A 341 -1.55 2.97 16.55
CA ALA A 341 -2.20 3.58 17.69
C ALA A 341 -1.19 4.01 18.76
N PHE A 342 -0.15 3.19 19.00
CA PHE A 342 0.91 3.53 19.95
C PHE A 342 1.80 4.66 19.45
N ILE A 343 2.07 4.69 18.15
CA ILE A 343 2.85 5.75 17.51
C ILE A 343 2.10 7.08 17.57
N ILE A 344 0.79 7.07 17.30
CA ILE A 344 -0.09 8.26 17.42
C ILE A 344 -0.18 8.71 18.88
N ALA A 345 -0.28 7.78 19.84
CA ALA A 345 -0.31 8.09 21.25
C ALA A 345 1.03 8.71 21.71
N SER A 346 2.16 8.12 21.30
CA SER A 346 3.49 8.66 21.59
C SER A 346 3.68 10.06 20.98
N LEU A 347 3.22 10.27 19.75
CA LEU A 347 3.21 11.59 19.11
C LEU A 347 2.40 12.61 19.91
N GLY A 348 1.19 12.25 20.35
CA GLY A 348 0.36 13.14 21.16
C GLY A 348 0.98 13.48 22.51
N MET A 349 1.66 12.52 23.14
CA MET A 349 2.39 12.75 24.39
C MET A 349 3.64 13.64 24.18
N SER A 350 4.43 13.40 23.14
CA SER A 350 5.61 14.21 22.82
C SER A 350 5.26 15.68 22.51
N LEU A 351 4.09 15.91 21.94
CA LEU A 351 3.55 17.24 21.68
C LEU A 351 2.82 17.85 22.88
N ASN A 352 2.68 17.13 24.01
CA ASN A 352 1.95 17.54 25.21
C ASN A 352 0.50 17.96 24.95
N VAL A 353 -0.19 17.29 24.01
CA VAL A 353 -1.57 17.62 23.62
C VAL A 353 -2.59 16.60 24.06
N ILE A 354 -2.17 15.45 24.51
CA ILE A 354 -3.03 14.43 25.12
C ILE A 354 -2.64 14.17 26.57
N ASP A 355 -3.63 13.78 27.35
CA ASP A 355 -3.43 13.45 28.74
C ASP A 355 -2.72 12.08 28.91
N LYS A 356 -1.82 11.98 29.90
CA LYS A 356 -1.02 10.77 30.17
C LYS A 356 -1.83 9.50 30.41
N PHE A 357 -3.07 9.64 30.89
CA PHE A 357 -3.96 8.47 31.15
C PHE A 357 -4.44 7.77 29.87
N LEU A 358 -4.47 8.48 28.74
CA LEU A 358 -5.00 7.93 27.47
C LEU A 358 -4.11 6.80 26.93
N TYR A 359 -2.79 6.92 27.13
CA TYR A 359 -1.82 5.96 26.62
C TYR A 359 -2.01 4.55 27.21
N PRO A 360 -2.03 4.33 28.54
CA PRO A 360 -2.30 3.03 29.14
C PRO A 360 -3.67 2.43 28.73
N ILE A 361 -4.68 3.26 28.54
CA ILE A 361 -6.00 2.82 28.09
C ILE A 361 -5.89 2.21 26.69
N VAL A 362 -5.28 2.90 25.75
CA VAL A 362 -5.15 2.43 24.36
C VAL A 362 -4.30 1.17 24.28
N VAL A 363 -3.23 1.09 25.08
CA VAL A 363 -2.41 -0.14 25.16
C VAL A 363 -3.25 -1.31 25.65
N ALA A 364 -4.02 -1.14 26.72
CA ALA A 364 -4.87 -2.19 27.27
C ALA A 364 -5.94 -2.64 26.25
N VAL A 365 -6.59 -1.69 25.58
CA VAL A 365 -7.57 -1.98 24.51
C VAL A 365 -6.93 -2.75 23.36
N SER A 366 -5.72 -2.37 22.95
CA SER A 366 -4.99 -3.07 21.89
C SER A 366 -4.64 -4.50 22.26
N VAL A 367 -4.17 -4.74 23.50
CA VAL A 367 -3.87 -6.09 24.00
C VAL A 367 -5.12 -6.96 23.99
N ILE A 368 -6.24 -6.44 24.51
CA ILE A 368 -7.52 -7.16 24.56
C ILE A 368 -8.00 -7.50 23.14
N THR A 369 -8.05 -6.51 22.25
CA THR A 369 -8.56 -6.70 20.88
C THR A 369 -7.65 -7.61 20.06
N THR A 370 -6.33 -7.52 20.22
CA THR A 370 -5.38 -8.43 19.59
C THR A 370 -5.57 -9.88 20.03
N PHE A 371 -5.76 -10.10 21.34
CA PHE A 371 -6.03 -11.44 21.89
C PHE A 371 -7.33 -12.02 21.34
N LEU A 372 -8.36 -11.19 21.16
CA LEU A 372 -9.68 -11.60 20.65
C LEU A 372 -9.73 -11.79 19.13
N THR A 373 -8.79 -11.25 18.37
CA THR A 373 -8.79 -11.28 16.89
C THR A 373 -8.97 -12.67 16.28
N PRO A 374 -8.22 -13.73 16.66
CA PRO A 374 -8.42 -15.06 16.08
C PRO A 374 -9.82 -15.63 16.35
N TYR A 375 -10.43 -15.28 17.48
CA TYR A 375 -11.79 -15.70 17.82
C TYR A 375 -12.82 -14.92 17.00
N CYS A 376 -12.63 -13.62 16.80
CA CYS A 376 -13.47 -12.81 15.92
C CYS A 376 -13.45 -13.34 14.49
N ILE A 377 -12.27 -13.66 13.94
CA ILE A 377 -12.15 -14.24 12.60
C ILE A 377 -12.92 -15.55 12.48
N ARG A 378 -12.82 -16.44 13.47
CA ARG A 378 -13.60 -17.71 13.49
C ARG A 378 -15.11 -17.51 13.60
N LEU A 379 -15.54 -16.43 14.24
CA LEU A 379 -16.95 -16.08 14.39
C LEU A 379 -17.57 -15.49 13.11
N ALA A 380 -16.79 -15.17 12.09
CA ALA A 380 -17.27 -14.57 10.87
C ALA A 380 -18.28 -15.46 10.12
N ASP A 381 -17.97 -16.74 9.94
CA ASP A 381 -18.86 -17.69 9.24
C ASP A 381 -20.17 -17.97 10.00
N PRO A 382 -20.15 -18.28 11.31
CA PRO A 382 -21.39 -18.36 12.10
C PRO A 382 -22.21 -17.07 12.08
N ALA A 383 -21.56 -15.91 12.14
CA ALA A 383 -22.23 -14.61 12.08
C ALA A 383 -22.89 -14.39 10.71
N TYR A 384 -22.20 -14.72 9.62
CA TYR A 384 -22.78 -14.69 8.28
C TYR A 384 -24.04 -15.54 8.20
N SER A 385 -23.98 -16.84 8.59
CA SER A 385 -25.12 -17.74 8.53
C SER A 385 -26.29 -17.29 9.41
N TRP A 386 -25.99 -16.64 10.55
CA TRP A 386 -27.03 -16.07 11.41
C TRP A 386 -27.68 -14.83 10.78
N ILE A 387 -26.88 -13.93 10.21
CA ILE A 387 -27.37 -12.72 9.52
C ILE A 387 -28.19 -13.09 8.30
N GLU A 388 -27.70 -14.02 7.47
CA GLU A 388 -28.37 -14.51 6.26
C GLU A 388 -29.78 -15.06 6.56
N ARG A 389 -29.91 -15.88 7.63
CA ARG A 389 -31.22 -16.43 8.06
C ARG A 389 -32.17 -15.37 8.62
N ARG A 390 -31.68 -14.21 9.06
CA ARG A 390 -32.47 -13.14 9.66
C ARG A 390 -32.83 -12.02 8.69
N LEU A 391 -32.04 -11.85 7.64
CA LEU A 391 -32.28 -10.83 6.62
C LEU A 391 -33.46 -11.25 5.71
N PRO A 392 -34.40 -10.35 5.43
CA PRO A 392 -35.46 -10.61 4.45
C PRO A 392 -34.85 -10.90 3.06
N GLU A 393 -35.41 -11.88 2.32
CA GLU A 393 -34.96 -12.25 0.95
C GLU A 393 -34.84 -11.03 0.00
N ARG A 394 -35.69 -10.00 0.20
CA ARG A 394 -35.62 -8.76 -0.60
C ARG A 394 -34.32 -8.01 -0.41
N TRP A 395 -33.76 -8.01 0.79
CA TRP A 395 -32.49 -7.33 1.11
C TRP A 395 -31.30 -8.14 0.59
N LEU A 396 -31.32 -9.45 0.74
CA LEU A 396 -30.32 -10.35 0.18
C LEU A 396 -30.27 -10.19 -1.35
N ALA A 397 -31.41 -10.29 -2.03
CA ALA A 397 -31.50 -10.09 -3.47
C ALA A 397 -31.11 -8.67 -3.93
N ALA A 398 -31.25 -7.65 -3.08
CA ALA A 398 -30.77 -6.29 -3.38
C ALA A 398 -29.26 -6.17 -3.27
N ILE A 399 -28.64 -6.79 -2.25
CA ILE A 399 -27.19 -6.84 -2.06
C ILE A 399 -26.54 -7.61 -3.21
N ASP A 400 -27.09 -8.77 -3.59
CA ASP A 400 -26.57 -9.59 -4.68
C ASP A 400 -26.68 -8.86 -6.04
N ARG A 401 -27.80 -8.22 -6.31
CA ARG A 401 -27.95 -7.36 -7.52
C ARG A 401 -26.96 -6.20 -7.53
N TYR A 402 -26.67 -5.60 -6.38
CA TYR A 402 -25.71 -4.51 -6.27
C TYR A 402 -24.28 -5.01 -6.52
N SER A 403 -23.90 -6.16 -5.97
CA SER A 403 -22.58 -6.76 -6.19
C SER A 403 -22.40 -7.19 -7.67
N GLN A 404 -23.40 -7.80 -8.29
CA GLN A 404 -23.40 -8.18 -9.71
C GLN A 404 -23.38 -6.97 -10.65
N SER A 405 -24.14 -5.91 -10.34
CA SER A 405 -24.22 -4.71 -11.20
C SER A 405 -22.91 -3.91 -11.28
N ARG A 406 -22.01 -4.05 -10.29
CA ARG A 406 -20.67 -3.43 -10.33
C ARG A 406 -19.65 -4.28 -11.11
N THR A 407 -19.89 -5.57 -11.25
CA THR A 407 -19.04 -6.47 -12.02
C THR A 407 -19.23 -6.25 -13.53
N GLU A 408 -20.41 -5.78 -13.98
CA GLU A 408 -20.64 -5.32 -15.34
C GLU A 408 -20.14 -3.88 -15.57
N ILE A 409 -18.82 -3.67 -15.47
CA ILE A 409 -18.21 -2.40 -15.91
C ILE A 409 -18.27 -2.39 -17.43
N LYS A 410 -19.24 -1.62 -18.00
CA LYS A 410 -19.26 -1.36 -19.44
C LYS A 410 -17.88 -0.81 -19.84
N PRO A 411 -17.19 -1.43 -20.82
CA PRO A 411 -15.79 -1.11 -21.15
C PRO A 411 -15.55 0.38 -21.42
N HIS A 412 -16.56 1.11 -21.85
CA HIS A 412 -16.50 2.55 -22.11
C HIS A 412 -16.36 3.42 -20.85
N LYS A 413 -16.99 3.02 -19.71
CA LYS A 413 -16.87 3.76 -18.44
C LYS A 413 -15.51 3.54 -17.77
N ALA A 414 -14.90 2.38 -17.93
CA ALA A 414 -13.58 2.08 -17.39
C ALA A 414 -12.49 2.94 -18.07
N VAL A 415 -12.52 3.07 -19.39
CA VAL A 415 -11.57 3.87 -20.16
C VAL A 415 -11.67 5.37 -19.80
N TRP A 416 -12.88 5.90 -19.59
CA TRP A 416 -13.07 7.29 -19.14
C TRP A 416 -12.56 7.52 -17.71
N LYS A 417 -12.80 6.58 -16.80
CA LYS A 417 -12.33 6.66 -15.40
C LYS A 417 -10.80 6.68 -15.36
N GLU A 418 -10.16 5.82 -16.13
CA GLU A 418 -8.70 5.79 -16.25
C GLU A 418 -8.14 7.09 -16.85
N ALA A 419 -8.75 7.59 -17.93
CA ALA A 419 -8.35 8.85 -18.57
C ALA A 419 -8.48 10.04 -17.62
N ILE A 420 -9.57 10.15 -16.85
CA ILE A 420 -9.79 11.20 -15.87
C ILE A 420 -8.80 11.08 -14.71
N ALA A 421 -8.56 9.87 -14.20
CA ALA A 421 -7.61 9.64 -13.11
C ALA A 421 -6.18 10.05 -13.53
N GLN A 422 -5.71 9.62 -14.71
CA GLN A 422 -4.41 10.03 -15.25
C GLN A 422 -4.32 11.55 -15.49
N TYR A 423 -5.42 12.17 -15.94
CA TYR A 423 -5.50 13.60 -16.13
C TYR A 423 -5.37 14.36 -14.81
N LEU A 424 -6.19 14.02 -13.81
CA LEU A 424 -6.19 14.64 -12.48
C LEU A 424 -4.84 14.49 -11.79
N TRP A 425 -4.25 13.30 -11.85
CA TRP A 425 -2.93 13.04 -11.28
C TRP A 425 -1.84 13.95 -11.88
N ARG A 426 -1.83 14.09 -13.21
CA ARG A 426 -0.86 14.97 -13.88
C ARG A 426 -1.06 16.45 -13.57
N VAL A 427 -2.32 16.90 -13.59
CA VAL A 427 -2.65 18.29 -13.23
C VAL A 427 -2.20 18.57 -11.81
N LEU A 428 -2.49 17.67 -10.85
CA LEU A 428 -2.11 17.82 -9.47
C LEU A 428 -0.59 17.82 -9.29
N LEU A 429 0.13 16.89 -9.92
CA LEU A 429 1.59 16.78 -9.84
C LEU A 429 2.27 18.06 -10.37
N TYR A 430 1.92 18.47 -11.58
CA TYR A 430 2.59 19.63 -12.18
C TYR A 430 2.21 20.95 -11.52
N SER A 431 0.96 21.11 -11.10
CA SER A 431 0.52 22.28 -10.33
C SER A 431 1.27 22.38 -9.00
N SER A 432 1.44 21.24 -8.30
CA SER A 432 2.17 21.20 -7.04
C SER A 432 3.64 21.57 -7.21
N LEU A 433 4.30 21.07 -8.28
CA LEU A 433 5.68 21.43 -8.60
C LEU A 433 5.84 22.91 -8.91
N ILE A 434 4.90 23.49 -9.67
CA ILE A 434 4.90 24.91 -9.98
C ILE A 434 4.72 25.74 -8.71
N VAL A 435 3.78 25.38 -7.84
CA VAL A 435 3.58 26.04 -6.53
C VAL A 435 4.84 25.93 -5.67
N ALA A 436 5.48 24.74 -5.65
CA ALA A 436 6.73 24.54 -4.93
C ALA A 436 7.85 25.50 -5.41
N ILE A 437 8.04 25.61 -6.73
CA ILE A 437 9.03 26.52 -7.31
C ILE A 437 8.71 27.98 -6.94
N ILE A 438 7.45 28.39 -7.01
CA ILE A 438 7.00 29.75 -6.64
C ILE A 438 7.28 30.02 -5.15
N MET A 439 7.01 29.07 -4.27
CA MET A 439 7.24 29.24 -2.82
C MET A 439 8.73 29.31 -2.48
N VAL A 440 9.55 28.44 -3.05
CA VAL A 440 11.02 28.51 -2.87
C VAL A 440 11.56 29.85 -3.36
N SER A 441 11.08 30.30 -4.51
CA SER A 441 11.46 31.61 -5.04
C SER A 441 11.07 32.75 -4.10
N LYS A 442 9.82 32.75 -3.59
CA LYS A 442 9.32 33.78 -2.67
C LYS A 442 10.05 33.81 -1.35
N MET A 443 10.28 32.62 -0.74
CA MET A 443 10.81 32.55 0.64
C MET A 443 12.32 32.71 0.71
N TRP A 444 13.07 32.22 -0.27
CA TRP A 444 14.52 32.16 -0.21
C TRP A 444 15.21 32.86 -1.37
N PHE A 445 14.78 32.60 -2.61
CA PHE A 445 15.52 33.05 -3.78
C PHE A 445 15.39 34.54 -4.05
N ILE A 446 14.18 35.11 -3.93
CA ILE A 446 13.95 36.56 -4.08
C ILE A 446 14.68 37.36 -2.98
N PRO A 447 14.56 37.03 -1.67
CA PRO A 447 15.31 37.72 -0.61
C PRO A 447 16.81 37.68 -0.85
N LEU A 448 17.35 36.47 -1.15
CA LEU A 448 18.80 36.30 -1.44
C LEU A 448 19.28 37.17 -2.61
N MET A 449 18.52 37.19 -3.69
CA MET A 449 18.89 37.98 -4.87
C MET A 449 18.80 39.50 -4.63
N VAL A 450 17.86 39.93 -3.82
CA VAL A 450 17.71 41.35 -3.42
C VAL A 450 18.85 41.76 -2.48
N GLU A 451 19.33 40.88 -1.61
CA GLU A 451 20.48 41.13 -0.74
C GLU A 451 21.79 41.27 -1.55
N ILE A 452 22.00 40.42 -2.56
CA ILE A 452 23.21 40.43 -3.42
C ILE A 452 23.18 41.59 -4.43
N LEU A 453 22.01 41.87 -5.03
CA LEU A 453 21.80 42.84 -6.10
C LEU A 453 20.55 43.69 -5.83
N PRO A 454 20.62 44.76 -5.03
CA PRO A 454 19.45 45.53 -4.59
C PRO A 454 18.59 46.08 -5.70
N GLU A 455 19.16 46.53 -6.80
CA GLU A 455 18.43 47.16 -7.93
C GLU A 455 17.82 46.13 -8.91
N TRP A 456 18.57 45.05 -9.22
CA TRP A 456 18.21 44.08 -10.27
C TRP A 456 17.81 42.72 -9.75
N GLY A 457 18.00 42.44 -8.44
CA GLY A 457 17.82 41.14 -7.84
C GLY A 457 16.43 40.56 -8.06
N ARG A 458 15.37 41.39 -7.90
CA ARG A 458 13.98 40.93 -8.13
C ARG A 458 13.74 40.48 -9.57
N MET A 459 14.30 41.22 -10.55
CA MET A 459 14.11 40.95 -11.98
C MET A 459 14.87 39.66 -12.37
N ILE A 460 16.11 39.52 -11.89
CA ILE A 460 16.91 38.28 -12.11
C ILE A 460 16.24 37.08 -11.50
N ALA A 461 15.76 37.19 -10.23
CA ALA A 461 15.03 36.15 -9.58
C ALA A 461 13.77 35.74 -10.34
N ALA A 462 13.03 36.72 -10.89
CA ALA A 462 11.85 36.44 -11.69
C ALA A 462 12.19 35.65 -12.95
N ILE A 463 13.21 36.05 -13.69
CA ILE A 463 13.63 35.39 -14.95
C ILE A 463 14.10 33.96 -14.67
N VAL A 464 14.98 33.78 -13.69
CA VAL A 464 15.51 32.45 -13.34
C VAL A 464 14.39 31.51 -12.89
N THR A 465 13.50 31.95 -11.99
CA THR A 465 12.37 31.14 -11.53
C THR A 465 11.45 30.80 -12.69
N PHE A 466 11.19 31.75 -13.59
CA PHE A 466 10.36 31.49 -14.77
C PHE A 466 10.98 30.45 -15.70
N VAL A 467 12.29 30.50 -15.91
CA VAL A 467 13.02 29.48 -16.69
C VAL A 467 12.92 28.10 -16.04
N VAL A 468 13.07 28.02 -14.72
CA VAL A 468 12.94 26.77 -13.98
C VAL A 468 11.49 26.24 -14.01
N MET A 469 10.49 27.12 -13.98
CA MET A 469 9.08 26.77 -14.00
C MET A 469 8.57 26.38 -15.40
N SER A 470 9.22 26.88 -16.46
CA SER A 470 8.77 26.74 -17.85
C SER A 470 8.57 25.29 -18.33
N PRO A 471 9.42 24.30 -18.01
CA PRO A 471 9.19 22.91 -18.42
C PRO A 471 7.93 22.31 -17.77
N PHE A 472 7.64 22.68 -16.55
CA PHE A 472 6.45 22.17 -15.84
C PHE A 472 5.16 22.85 -16.31
N LEU A 473 5.22 24.15 -16.64
CA LEU A 473 4.13 24.86 -17.30
C LEU A 473 3.83 24.26 -18.68
N TRP A 474 4.86 23.97 -19.45
CA TRP A 474 4.70 23.31 -20.74
C TRP A 474 4.05 21.92 -20.58
N ALA A 475 4.52 21.11 -19.63
CA ALA A 475 3.94 19.80 -19.36
C ALA A 475 2.48 19.88 -18.91
N LEU A 476 2.15 20.86 -18.06
CA LEU A 476 0.78 21.14 -17.66
C LEU A 476 -0.12 21.44 -18.86
N MET A 477 0.37 22.22 -19.84
CA MET A 477 -0.43 22.66 -20.98
C MET A 477 -0.53 21.66 -22.11
N VAL A 478 0.58 21.05 -22.53
CA VAL A 478 0.72 20.39 -23.85
C VAL A 478 0.68 18.88 -23.76
N LYS A 479 1.07 18.27 -22.64
CA LYS A 479 1.19 16.82 -22.57
C LYS A 479 -0.16 16.13 -22.70
N GLU A 480 -0.36 15.43 -23.82
CA GLU A 480 -1.60 14.71 -24.13
C GLU A 480 -1.83 13.54 -23.18
N VAL A 481 -3.09 13.27 -22.87
CA VAL A 481 -3.53 11.96 -22.33
C VAL A 481 -3.10 10.90 -23.34
N SER A 482 -2.57 9.78 -22.88
CA SER A 482 -1.97 8.72 -23.72
C SER A 482 -2.70 8.54 -25.07
N MET A 483 -1.95 8.62 -26.18
CA MET A 483 -2.51 8.45 -27.54
C MET A 483 -3.28 7.13 -27.72
N SER A 484 -2.91 6.09 -26.97
CA SER A 484 -3.62 4.81 -26.94
C SER A 484 -5.02 4.92 -26.31
N LEU A 485 -5.15 5.75 -25.25
CA LEU A 485 -6.43 6.03 -24.60
C LEU A 485 -7.36 6.90 -25.48
N ILE A 486 -6.78 7.92 -26.15
CA ILE A 486 -7.52 8.76 -27.09
C ILE A 486 -8.00 7.95 -28.30
N ARG A 487 -7.21 6.99 -28.79
CA ARG A 487 -7.57 6.10 -29.88
C ARG A 487 -8.71 5.15 -29.47
N LYS A 488 -8.66 4.55 -28.26
CA LYS A 488 -9.73 3.73 -27.70
C LYS A 488 -11.05 4.52 -27.48
N LEU A 489 -10.94 5.82 -27.17
CA LEU A 489 -12.09 6.72 -27.00
C LEU A 489 -12.61 7.25 -28.36
N GLY A 490 -11.78 7.26 -29.40
CA GLY A 490 -12.13 7.82 -30.73
C GLY A 490 -12.81 6.86 -31.69
N GLU A 491 -12.86 5.56 -31.39
CA GLU A 491 -13.52 4.52 -32.20
C GLU A 491 -15.04 4.44 -32.03
N GLY A 492 -15.59 5.21 -31.07
CA GLY A 492 -17.03 5.39 -30.87
C GLY A 492 -17.42 6.85 -31.05
N SER A 493 -18.68 7.15 -31.35
CA SER A 493 -19.26 8.51 -31.47
C SER A 493 -19.23 9.25 -30.13
N VAL A 494 -18.02 9.57 -29.63
CA VAL A 494 -17.78 10.20 -28.35
C VAL A 494 -17.80 11.72 -28.51
N ASN A 495 -18.63 12.37 -27.72
CA ASN A 495 -18.69 13.83 -27.61
C ASN A 495 -17.29 14.39 -27.26
N ARG A 496 -16.65 15.12 -28.14
CA ARG A 496 -15.29 15.69 -27.95
C ARG A 496 -15.25 16.88 -26.96
N VAL A 497 -16.41 17.36 -26.54
CA VAL A 497 -16.57 18.49 -25.63
C VAL A 497 -15.82 18.32 -24.28
N PRO A 498 -15.89 17.16 -23.57
CA PRO A 498 -15.15 17.00 -22.32
C PRO A 498 -13.65 17.08 -22.49
N LEU A 499 -13.09 16.53 -23.57
CA LEU A 499 -11.65 16.59 -23.86
C LEU A 499 -11.18 18.02 -24.11
N THR A 500 -11.95 18.80 -24.84
CA THR A 500 -11.67 20.22 -25.10
C THR A 500 -11.71 21.04 -23.80
N LEU A 501 -12.71 20.80 -22.94
CA LEU A 501 -12.82 21.44 -21.62
C LEU A 501 -11.63 21.13 -20.73
N MET A 502 -11.14 19.89 -20.72
CA MET A 502 -9.94 19.50 -19.97
C MET A 502 -8.69 20.23 -20.44
N ILE A 503 -8.53 20.43 -21.75
CA ILE A 503 -7.40 21.19 -22.34
C ILE A 503 -7.50 22.67 -21.95
N VAL A 504 -8.67 23.27 -22.12
CA VAL A 504 -8.90 24.68 -21.77
C VAL A 504 -8.62 24.94 -20.29
N PHE A 505 -9.10 24.05 -19.40
CA PHE A 505 -8.84 24.15 -17.96
C PHE A 505 -7.34 24.17 -17.64
N ARG A 506 -6.53 23.31 -18.26
CA ARG A 506 -5.08 23.24 -18.04
C ARG A 506 -4.37 24.53 -18.51
N ILE A 507 -4.79 25.06 -19.63
CA ILE A 507 -4.25 26.34 -20.17
C ILE A 507 -4.58 27.50 -19.22
N LEU A 508 -5.82 27.58 -18.75
CA LEU A 508 -6.24 28.59 -17.77
C LEU A 508 -5.49 28.46 -16.45
N LEU A 509 -5.26 27.24 -15.99
CA LEU A 509 -4.52 26.97 -14.76
C LEU A 509 -3.04 27.37 -14.90
N ALA A 510 -2.41 27.06 -16.03
CA ALA A 510 -1.04 27.49 -16.31
C ALA A 510 -0.92 29.04 -16.37
N LEU A 511 -1.87 29.70 -17.02
CA LEU A 511 -1.96 31.15 -17.06
C LEU A 511 -2.13 31.74 -15.65
N PHE A 512 -2.98 31.15 -14.82
CA PHE A 512 -3.16 31.54 -13.43
C PHE A 512 -1.83 31.51 -12.65
N PHE A 513 -1.04 30.44 -12.74
CA PHE A 513 0.25 30.36 -12.05
C PHE A 513 1.25 31.40 -12.51
N VAL A 514 1.30 31.69 -13.81
CA VAL A 514 2.17 32.74 -14.35
C VAL A 514 1.76 34.11 -13.81
N ILE A 515 0.50 34.45 -13.86
CA ILE A 515 -0.03 35.72 -13.34
C ILE A 515 0.20 35.80 -11.82
N TYR A 516 -0.07 34.75 -11.08
CA TYR A 516 0.13 34.69 -9.64
C TYR A 516 1.59 34.92 -9.25
N TYR A 517 2.54 34.26 -9.94
CA TYR A 517 3.96 34.47 -9.70
C TYR A 517 4.41 35.91 -10.00
N LEU A 518 4.00 36.47 -11.13
CA LEU A 518 4.35 37.84 -11.52
C LEU A 518 3.74 38.89 -10.58
N SER A 519 2.58 38.61 -10.01
CA SER A 519 1.97 39.48 -8.98
C SER A 519 2.73 39.50 -7.67
N ILE A 520 3.48 38.41 -7.33
CA ILE A 520 4.38 38.36 -6.17
C ILE A 520 5.65 39.21 -6.40
N VAL A 521 6.17 39.20 -7.61
CA VAL A 521 7.42 39.92 -7.96
C VAL A 521 7.19 41.40 -8.18
N HIS A 522 6.04 41.76 -8.76
CA HIS A 522 5.67 43.13 -9.15
C HIS A 522 4.24 43.44 -8.65
N SER A 523 3.75 44.68 -8.94
CA SER A 523 2.37 45.03 -8.54
C SER A 523 1.31 44.21 -9.33
N GLN A 524 0.12 44.03 -8.76
CA GLN A 524 -0.94 43.21 -9.38
C GLN A 524 -1.32 43.66 -10.81
N ARG A 525 -1.36 44.95 -11.08
CA ARG A 525 -1.76 45.49 -12.40
C ARG A 525 -0.71 45.23 -13.49
N THR A 526 0.57 45.42 -13.18
CA THR A 526 1.68 45.16 -14.13
C THR A 526 1.95 43.68 -14.29
N GLY A 527 1.71 42.87 -13.24
CA GLY A 527 1.85 41.40 -13.28
C GLY A 527 0.91 40.73 -14.29
N VAL A 528 -0.33 41.21 -14.42
CA VAL A 528 -1.31 40.68 -15.38
C VAL A 528 -0.91 40.97 -16.84
N LEU A 529 -0.48 42.20 -17.15
CA LEU A 529 -0.09 42.60 -18.52
C LEU A 529 1.20 41.88 -18.96
N LEU A 530 2.23 41.85 -18.10
CA LEU A 530 3.47 41.11 -18.36
C LEU A 530 3.24 39.61 -18.44
N GLY A 531 2.37 39.05 -17.58
CA GLY A 531 2.03 37.62 -17.55
C GLY A 531 1.40 37.15 -18.87
N LEU A 532 0.46 37.92 -19.41
CA LEU A 532 -0.15 37.65 -20.71
C LEU A 532 0.87 37.72 -21.84
N GLY A 533 1.72 38.75 -21.85
CA GLY A 533 2.76 38.94 -22.88
C GLY A 533 3.80 37.81 -22.86
N ILE A 534 4.35 37.48 -21.70
CA ILE A 534 5.32 36.39 -21.53
C ILE A 534 4.69 35.03 -21.87
N PHE A 535 3.44 34.81 -21.48
CA PHE A 535 2.72 33.56 -21.77
C PHE A 535 2.56 33.31 -23.27
N ILE A 536 2.23 34.35 -24.04
CA ILE A 536 2.15 34.30 -25.51
C ILE A 536 3.52 34.03 -26.14
N VAL A 537 4.58 34.70 -25.66
CA VAL A 537 5.95 34.49 -26.14
C VAL A 537 6.44 33.05 -25.85
N VAL A 538 6.12 32.51 -24.67
CA VAL A 538 6.48 31.13 -24.31
C VAL A 538 5.74 30.11 -25.17
N LEU A 539 4.46 30.33 -25.45
CA LEU A 539 3.69 29.47 -26.36
C LEU A 539 4.33 29.40 -27.77
N ILE A 540 4.88 30.50 -28.26
CA ILE A 540 5.40 30.61 -29.62
C ILE A 540 6.86 30.09 -29.73
N LEU A 541 7.73 30.45 -28.78
CA LEU A 541 9.19 30.23 -28.91
C LEU A 541 9.70 28.87 -28.40
N LEU A 542 9.00 28.20 -27.50
CA LEU A 542 9.60 27.12 -26.68
C LEU A 542 9.05 25.72 -26.92
N SER A 543 8.14 25.52 -27.88
CA SER A 543 7.40 24.24 -28.00
C SER A 543 8.27 23.00 -28.26
N LYS A 544 9.32 23.05 -29.08
CA LYS A 544 10.11 21.86 -29.47
C LYS A 544 11.36 21.58 -28.63
N ARG A 545 12.07 22.57 -28.11
CA ARG A 545 13.30 22.37 -27.31
C ARG A 545 13.01 21.96 -25.86
N ILE A 546 12.01 22.55 -25.24
CA ILE A 546 11.58 22.24 -23.88
C ILE A 546 10.97 20.83 -23.83
N GLN A 547 10.23 20.42 -24.86
CA GLN A 547 9.70 19.08 -24.99
C GLN A 547 10.77 18.00 -24.82
N LYS A 548 11.92 18.18 -25.48
CA LYS A 548 13.02 17.19 -25.44
C LYS A 548 13.72 17.12 -24.07
N GLN A 549 13.88 18.26 -23.39
CA GLN A 549 14.48 18.31 -22.05
C GLN A 549 13.50 17.75 -20.98
N PHE A 550 12.23 18.12 -21.07
CA PHE A 550 11.21 17.65 -20.16
C PHE A 550 11.03 16.11 -20.25
N MET A 551 10.91 15.57 -21.48
CA MET A 551 10.82 14.11 -21.69
C MET A 551 12.01 13.38 -21.07
N ARG A 552 13.20 13.98 -21.09
CA ARG A 552 14.39 13.38 -20.45
C ARG A 552 14.29 13.39 -18.92
N ILE A 553 13.85 14.50 -18.33
CA ILE A 553 13.67 14.62 -16.86
C ILE A 553 12.55 13.69 -16.38
N GLU A 554 11.43 13.66 -17.09
CA GLU A 554 10.29 12.82 -16.76
C GLU A 554 10.63 11.33 -16.88
N ASN A 555 11.31 10.91 -17.94
CA ASN A 555 11.74 9.52 -18.08
C ASN A 555 12.69 9.11 -16.95
N ILE A 556 13.64 9.94 -16.58
CA ILE A 556 14.51 9.70 -15.42
C ILE A 556 13.69 9.60 -14.13
N PHE A 557 12.71 10.47 -13.93
CA PHE A 557 11.84 10.45 -12.75
C PHE A 557 10.95 9.20 -12.71
N MET A 558 10.30 8.86 -13.83
CA MET A 558 9.43 7.68 -13.93
C MET A 558 10.21 6.38 -13.87
N ASP A 559 11.38 6.31 -14.50
CA ASP A 559 12.28 5.15 -14.41
C ASP A 559 12.75 4.95 -12.95
N ASN A 560 13.15 6.02 -12.27
CA ASN A 560 13.56 5.97 -10.87
C ASN A 560 12.40 5.59 -9.92
N LEU A 561 11.19 6.11 -10.17
CA LEU A 561 10.00 5.78 -9.36
C LEU A 561 9.62 4.29 -9.45
N ASN A 562 9.82 3.69 -10.63
CA ASN A 562 9.44 2.31 -10.93
C ASN A 562 10.63 1.34 -10.98
N GLU A 563 11.86 1.79 -10.73
CA GLU A 563 13.08 1.03 -10.97
C GLU A 563 13.13 -0.31 -10.20
N ARG A 564 12.64 -0.33 -8.95
CA ARG A 564 12.55 -1.55 -8.12
C ARG A 564 11.68 -2.63 -8.77
N GLU A 565 10.57 -2.21 -9.38
CA GLU A 565 9.57 -3.13 -9.90
C GLU A 565 9.80 -3.51 -11.37
N LEU A 566 10.41 -2.61 -12.14
CA LEU A 566 10.87 -2.92 -13.50
C LEU A 566 11.95 -4.03 -13.53
N ARG A 567 12.73 -4.17 -12.44
CA ARG A 567 13.68 -5.29 -12.29
C ARG A 567 13.01 -6.60 -11.87
N LYS A 568 11.95 -6.53 -11.01
CA LYS A 568 11.22 -7.74 -10.60
C LYS A 568 10.44 -8.36 -11.75
N THR A 569 10.04 -7.56 -12.71
CA THR A 569 9.10 -7.92 -13.76
C THR A 569 9.71 -8.02 -15.15
N GLY A 570 11.03 -7.89 -15.37
CA GLY A 570 11.56 -7.87 -16.74
C GLY A 570 10.80 -6.88 -17.65
N ARG A 571 11.41 -6.12 -18.43
CA ARG A 571 11.03 -4.88 -19.12
C ARG A 571 9.58 -4.69 -19.68
N ASN A 572 8.69 -5.72 -19.66
CA ASN A 572 7.34 -5.61 -20.27
C ASN A 572 6.32 -6.59 -19.66
N THR A 573 5.86 -6.40 -18.42
CA THR A 573 4.88 -7.32 -17.82
C THR A 573 3.61 -6.60 -17.38
N SER A 574 2.74 -6.27 -18.30
CA SER A 574 1.44 -5.73 -17.93
C SER A 574 0.36 -6.80 -17.67
N LEU A 575 0.50 -8.03 -18.21
CA LEU A 575 -0.53 -9.07 -18.09
C LEU A 575 -0.24 -10.15 -17.05
N VAL A 576 1.02 -10.44 -16.76
CA VAL A 576 1.38 -11.58 -15.88
C VAL A 576 1.64 -11.15 -14.45
N SER A 577 2.01 -9.89 -14.20
CA SER A 577 2.18 -9.35 -12.84
C SER A 577 0.87 -9.28 -12.06
N ASP A 578 -0.26 -9.28 -12.74
CA ASP A 578 -1.58 -9.16 -12.14
C ASP A 578 -2.31 -10.52 -12.04
N MET A 579 -1.64 -11.63 -12.40
CA MET A 579 -2.21 -12.96 -12.28
C MET A 579 -1.91 -13.58 -10.92
N HIS A 580 -2.97 -13.97 -10.20
CA HIS A 580 -2.92 -14.61 -8.90
C HIS A 580 -3.56 -15.99 -8.94
N LEU A 581 -3.12 -16.87 -8.02
CA LEU A 581 -3.74 -18.17 -7.80
C LEU A 581 -4.76 -18.05 -6.68
N ALA A 582 -6.03 -18.33 -6.98
CA ALA A 582 -7.12 -18.35 -5.99
C ALA A 582 -7.77 -19.73 -5.96
N TYR A 583 -8.31 -20.10 -4.79
CA TYR A 583 -9.06 -21.33 -4.59
C TYR A 583 -10.51 -20.99 -4.27
N MET A 584 -11.46 -21.70 -4.92
CA MET A 584 -12.90 -21.45 -4.82
C MET A 584 -13.63 -22.76 -4.73
N ASP A 585 -14.64 -22.85 -3.87
CA ASP A 585 -15.48 -24.02 -3.71
C ASP A 585 -16.65 -23.93 -4.71
N VAL A 586 -16.86 -24.98 -5.49
CA VAL A 586 -17.93 -25.06 -6.50
C VAL A 586 -19.22 -25.54 -5.85
N ASN A 587 -20.24 -24.69 -5.90
CA ASN A 587 -21.55 -24.99 -5.35
C ASN A 587 -22.48 -25.65 -6.38
N ALA A 588 -23.59 -26.24 -5.93
CA ALA A 588 -24.53 -26.92 -6.78
C ALA A 588 -25.18 -26.01 -7.85
N ASP A 589 -25.36 -24.74 -7.52
CA ASP A 589 -25.99 -23.72 -8.37
C ASP A 589 -25.02 -23.06 -9.36
N CYS A 590 -23.75 -23.47 -9.35
CA CYS A 590 -22.75 -22.96 -10.29
C CYS A 590 -23.11 -23.32 -11.74
N PRO A 591 -23.12 -22.36 -12.70
CA PRO A 591 -23.51 -22.61 -14.10
C PRO A 591 -22.66 -23.66 -14.83
N PHE A 592 -21.43 -23.88 -14.36
CA PHE A 592 -20.48 -24.85 -14.91
C PHE A 592 -20.37 -26.13 -14.07
N ALA A 593 -21.15 -26.26 -12.98
CA ALA A 593 -21.24 -27.51 -12.21
C ALA A 593 -21.76 -28.66 -13.09
N GLY A 594 -21.09 -29.82 -13.06
CA GLY A 594 -21.40 -30.96 -13.89
C GLY A 594 -20.89 -30.91 -15.34
N ARG A 595 -20.36 -29.77 -15.81
CA ARG A 595 -19.80 -29.62 -17.18
C ARG A 595 -18.35 -30.08 -17.24
N ARG A 596 -17.87 -30.41 -18.44
CA ARG A 596 -16.44 -30.63 -18.69
C ARG A 596 -15.74 -29.29 -18.69
N LEU A 597 -14.47 -29.27 -18.31
CA LEU A 597 -13.69 -28.04 -18.26
C LEU A 597 -13.65 -27.32 -19.61
N MET A 598 -13.60 -28.06 -20.71
CA MET A 598 -13.61 -27.52 -22.08
C MET A 598 -14.98 -26.92 -22.47
N ASP A 599 -16.07 -27.34 -21.84
CA ASP A 599 -17.44 -26.90 -22.10
C ASP A 599 -17.95 -25.88 -21.06
N SER A 600 -17.06 -25.50 -20.11
CA SER A 600 -17.42 -24.62 -18.98
C SER A 600 -17.35 -23.13 -19.32
N ASP A 601 -16.82 -22.78 -20.49
CA ASP A 601 -16.55 -21.40 -20.95
C ASP A 601 -15.76 -20.50 -19.98
N LEU A 602 -15.19 -21.05 -18.88
CA LEU A 602 -14.46 -20.34 -17.85
C LEU A 602 -13.31 -19.48 -18.40
N ARG A 603 -12.60 -20.01 -19.40
CA ARG A 603 -11.52 -19.27 -20.06
C ARG A 603 -12.04 -18.18 -21.01
N LYS A 604 -13.14 -18.45 -21.71
CA LYS A 604 -13.70 -17.58 -22.73
C LYS A 604 -14.52 -16.43 -22.14
N GLU A 605 -15.27 -16.71 -21.07
CA GLU A 605 -16.19 -15.77 -20.45
C GLU A 605 -15.55 -14.97 -19.34
N TYR A 606 -14.71 -15.64 -18.50
CA TYR A 606 -14.05 -15.01 -17.33
C TYR A 606 -12.54 -14.79 -17.52
N GLY A 607 -11.94 -15.31 -18.60
CA GLY A 607 -10.51 -15.15 -18.88
C GLY A 607 -9.57 -15.93 -17.96
N ILE A 608 -10.10 -16.87 -17.15
CA ILE A 608 -9.34 -17.61 -16.13
C ILE A 608 -8.97 -19.02 -16.57
N ASN A 609 -7.90 -19.56 -15.99
CA ASN A 609 -7.52 -20.95 -16.20
C ASN A 609 -7.63 -21.74 -14.89
N VAL A 610 -8.26 -22.93 -14.95
CA VAL A 610 -8.31 -23.87 -13.82
C VAL A 610 -7.05 -24.68 -13.80
N VAL A 611 -6.28 -24.58 -12.71
CA VAL A 611 -4.96 -25.23 -12.53
C VAL A 611 -5.00 -26.42 -11.58
N SER A 612 -6.00 -26.48 -10.70
CA SER A 612 -6.22 -27.67 -9.84
C SER A 612 -7.70 -27.83 -9.51
N ILE A 613 -8.10 -29.07 -9.26
CA ILE A 613 -9.41 -29.44 -8.74
C ILE A 613 -9.17 -30.36 -7.54
N GLN A 614 -9.65 -29.95 -6.37
CA GLN A 614 -9.67 -30.76 -5.16
C GLN A 614 -11.05 -31.36 -5.01
N ARG A 615 -11.12 -32.69 -4.91
CA ARG A 615 -12.36 -33.45 -4.74
C ARG A 615 -12.24 -34.36 -3.55
N GLY A 616 -12.79 -33.96 -2.39
CA GLY A 616 -12.53 -34.63 -1.13
C GLY A 616 -11.04 -34.72 -0.85
N THR A 617 -10.51 -35.92 -0.60
CA THR A 617 -9.07 -36.15 -0.35
C THR A 617 -8.22 -36.23 -1.62
N ARG A 618 -8.84 -36.27 -2.82
CA ARG A 618 -8.13 -36.41 -4.09
C ARG A 618 -7.92 -35.06 -4.77
N ARG A 619 -6.64 -34.74 -5.08
CA ARG A 619 -6.29 -33.53 -5.83
C ARG A 619 -5.93 -33.89 -7.28
N ILE A 620 -6.49 -33.16 -8.25
CA ILE A 620 -6.21 -33.25 -9.67
C ILE A 620 -5.48 -31.97 -10.07
N ASN A 621 -4.16 -32.05 -10.26
CA ASN A 621 -3.38 -30.91 -10.74
C ASN A 621 -3.40 -30.88 -12.26
N ILE A 622 -3.46 -29.66 -12.82
CA ILE A 622 -3.58 -29.39 -14.26
C ILE A 622 -4.66 -30.29 -14.91
N PRO A 623 -5.94 -30.08 -14.58
CA PRO A 623 -7.01 -30.92 -15.09
C PRO A 623 -7.11 -30.81 -16.61
N LYS A 624 -7.38 -31.95 -17.27
CA LYS A 624 -7.56 -32.01 -18.73
C LYS A 624 -8.91 -31.39 -19.11
N GLY A 625 -9.06 -30.96 -20.37
CA GLY A 625 -10.32 -30.38 -20.86
C GLY A 625 -11.55 -31.28 -20.69
N GLU A 626 -11.34 -32.61 -20.66
CA GLU A 626 -12.39 -33.62 -20.43
C GLU A 626 -12.79 -33.77 -18.96
N THR A 627 -11.99 -33.21 -18.02
CA THR A 627 -12.28 -33.30 -16.58
C THR A 627 -13.57 -32.53 -16.27
N ARG A 628 -14.51 -33.19 -15.60
CA ARG A 628 -15.77 -32.58 -15.15
C ARG A 628 -15.56 -31.90 -13.81
N ILE A 629 -16.17 -30.74 -13.63
CA ILE A 629 -16.26 -30.01 -12.37
C ILE A 629 -17.56 -30.45 -11.68
N PHE A 630 -17.50 -30.81 -10.40
CA PHE A 630 -18.68 -31.21 -9.65
C PHE A 630 -18.93 -30.26 -8.47
N PRO A 631 -20.18 -30.17 -8.00
CA PRO A 631 -20.48 -29.53 -6.73
C PRO A 631 -19.64 -30.13 -5.60
N GLY A 632 -19.09 -29.30 -4.73
CA GLY A 632 -18.18 -29.73 -3.66
C GLY A 632 -16.70 -29.86 -4.08
N ASP A 633 -16.37 -29.62 -5.36
CA ASP A 633 -14.98 -29.48 -5.78
C ASP A 633 -14.45 -28.10 -5.37
N THR A 634 -13.22 -28.04 -4.83
CA THR A 634 -12.46 -26.77 -4.72
C THR A 634 -11.60 -26.61 -5.96
N ILE A 635 -11.88 -25.61 -6.78
CA ILE A 635 -11.08 -25.30 -7.98
C ILE A 635 -10.01 -24.27 -7.65
N GLY A 636 -8.76 -24.58 -8.03
CA GLY A 636 -7.67 -23.60 -8.06
C GLY A 636 -7.59 -22.93 -9.41
N VAL A 637 -7.78 -21.63 -9.46
CA VAL A 637 -7.83 -20.84 -10.69
C VAL A 637 -6.74 -19.78 -10.72
N ILE A 638 -6.26 -19.46 -11.92
CA ILE A 638 -5.28 -18.40 -12.14
C ILE A 638 -5.87 -17.35 -13.07
N GLY A 639 -5.78 -16.09 -12.66
CA GLY A 639 -6.29 -14.93 -13.39
C GLY A 639 -5.88 -13.63 -12.73
N THR A 640 -6.28 -12.50 -13.31
CA THR A 640 -6.15 -11.18 -12.66
C THR A 640 -7.17 -11.06 -11.53
N ASP A 641 -6.95 -10.11 -10.60
CA ASP A 641 -7.88 -9.87 -9.50
C ASP A 641 -9.32 -9.61 -9.99
N ASP A 642 -9.49 -8.86 -11.09
CA ASP A 642 -10.79 -8.59 -11.67
C ASP A 642 -11.45 -9.86 -12.25
N GLN A 643 -10.66 -10.73 -12.88
CA GLN A 643 -11.13 -12.01 -13.44
C GLN A 643 -11.52 -12.99 -12.32
N ILE A 644 -10.69 -13.09 -11.29
CA ILE A 644 -10.95 -13.93 -10.11
C ILE A 644 -12.20 -13.43 -9.38
N GLN A 645 -12.35 -12.13 -9.22
CA GLN A 645 -13.49 -11.52 -8.56
C GLN A 645 -14.79 -11.73 -9.36
N SER A 646 -14.72 -11.63 -10.68
CA SER A 646 -15.88 -11.90 -11.57
C SER A 646 -16.35 -13.34 -11.45
N LEU A 647 -15.43 -14.30 -11.29
CA LEU A 647 -15.78 -15.70 -11.09
C LEU A 647 -16.30 -15.98 -9.67
N LEU A 648 -15.74 -15.34 -8.64
CA LEU A 648 -16.18 -15.52 -7.26
C LEU A 648 -17.68 -15.25 -7.06
N THR A 649 -18.19 -14.20 -7.69
CA THR A 649 -19.62 -13.85 -7.64
C THR A 649 -20.53 -14.92 -8.21
N VAL A 650 -20.02 -15.76 -9.11
CA VAL A 650 -20.78 -16.84 -9.76
C VAL A 650 -20.64 -18.17 -9.01
N VAL A 651 -19.50 -18.38 -8.33
CA VAL A 651 -19.18 -19.63 -7.65
C VAL A 651 -19.75 -19.69 -6.23
N GLU A 652 -19.81 -18.56 -5.52
CA GLU A 652 -20.23 -18.50 -4.11
C GLU A 652 -21.77 -18.42 -3.91
N GLY A 653 -22.56 -18.65 -4.96
CA GLY A 653 -24.02 -18.58 -4.89
C GLY A 653 -24.72 -19.58 -3.94
N SER A 654 -24.03 -20.58 -3.32
CA SER A 654 -24.58 -21.46 -2.29
C SER A 654 -23.52 -22.29 -1.54
N GLU A 655 -23.80 -22.67 -0.29
CA GLU A 655 -22.87 -23.24 0.71
C GLU A 655 -22.70 -24.76 0.67
N SER A 656 -21.53 -25.28 1.06
CA SER A 656 -21.30 -26.65 1.59
C SER A 656 -20.07 -26.78 2.50
N PRO A 657 -20.02 -27.76 3.45
CA PRO A 657 -19.09 -27.79 4.60
C PRO A 657 -17.70 -28.37 4.30
N GLU A 658 -16.76 -28.04 5.19
CA GLU A 658 -15.31 -28.31 5.11
C GLU A 658 -14.88 -29.73 5.47
N GLU A 659 -13.92 -30.30 4.72
CA GLU A 659 -13.08 -31.45 5.10
C GLU A 659 -11.59 -31.18 4.81
N GLU A 660 -10.69 -31.68 5.66
CA GLU A 660 -9.22 -31.50 5.61
C GLU A 660 -8.54 -32.15 4.40
N THR A 661 -7.57 -31.48 3.76
CA THR A 661 -6.95 -31.92 2.51
C THR A 661 -5.42 -31.87 2.46
N ASP A 662 -4.82 -32.81 1.73
CA ASP A 662 -3.39 -33.02 1.48
C ASP A 662 -2.73 -31.91 0.61
N ASN A 663 -1.62 -31.34 1.08
CA ASN A 663 -0.98 -30.11 0.59
C ASN A 663 0.12 -30.40 -0.46
N ARG A 664 -0.24 -30.63 -1.73
CA ARG A 664 0.75 -30.53 -2.83
C ARG A 664 0.59 -29.18 -3.54
N GLU A 665 1.55 -28.28 -3.32
CA GLU A 665 1.48 -26.93 -3.86
C GLU A 665 1.79 -26.89 -5.37
N VAL A 666 0.96 -26.16 -6.12
CA VAL A 666 1.23 -25.80 -7.51
C VAL A 666 2.04 -24.51 -7.52
N THR A 667 3.17 -24.49 -8.22
CA THR A 667 4.07 -23.35 -8.30
C THR A 667 3.90 -22.61 -9.63
N PHE A 668 3.97 -21.28 -9.56
CA PHE A 668 4.01 -20.38 -10.71
C PHE A 668 5.44 -19.87 -10.89
N THR A 669 6.02 -20.14 -12.06
CA THR A 669 7.41 -19.77 -12.36
C THR A 669 7.58 -19.39 -13.82
N HIS A 670 8.71 -18.79 -14.16
CA HIS A 670 9.05 -18.46 -15.54
C HIS A 670 10.37 -19.09 -15.97
N VAL A 671 10.50 -19.36 -17.25
CA VAL A 671 11.71 -19.94 -17.86
C VAL A 671 12.01 -19.25 -19.18
N VAL A 672 13.27 -18.90 -19.39
CA VAL A 672 13.75 -18.32 -20.66
C VAL A 672 14.12 -19.43 -21.64
N VAL A 673 13.62 -19.38 -22.88
CA VAL A 673 13.94 -20.32 -23.94
C VAL A 673 15.33 -20.00 -24.47
N PRO A 674 16.34 -20.89 -24.26
CA PRO A 674 17.68 -20.67 -24.84
C PRO A 674 17.62 -20.66 -26.36
N GLY A 675 18.57 -19.97 -27.01
CA GLY A 675 18.63 -19.90 -28.48
C GLY A 675 18.87 -21.23 -29.21
N ASN A 676 19.26 -22.27 -28.49
CA ASN A 676 19.44 -23.64 -28.98
C ASN A 676 18.39 -24.63 -28.46
N SER A 677 17.32 -24.17 -27.88
CA SER A 677 16.26 -25.01 -27.28
C SER A 677 15.49 -25.79 -28.35
N PRO A 678 15.16 -27.06 -28.12
CA PRO A 678 14.28 -27.85 -29.01
C PRO A 678 12.83 -27.37 -29.01
N LEU A 679 12.46 -26.42 -28.14
CA LEU A 679 11.15 -25.78 -28.14
C LEU A 679 10.93 -24.81 -29.30
N ILE A 680 12.02 -24.28 -29.88
CA ILE A 680 11.92 -23.24 -30.92
C ILE A 680 11.20 -23.80 -32.17
N GLY A 681 10.19 -23.05 -32.63
CA GLY A 681 9.35 -23.42 -33.76
C GLY A 681 8.25 -24.43 -33.46
N GLN A 682 8.18 -24.95 -32.23
CA GLN A 682 7.10 -25.84 -31.80
C GLN A 682 5.98 -25.07 -31.08
N THR A 683 4.78 -25.66 -31.03
CA THR A 683 3.64 -25.06 -30.33
C THR A 683 3.35 -25.78 -29.02
N SER A 684 2.66 -25.12 -28.10
CA SER A 684 2.21 -25.72 -26.82
C SER A 684 1.35 -26.97 -27.06
N SER A 685 0.57 -27.00 -28.15
CA SER A 685 -0.25 -28.15 -28.53
C SER A 685 0.60 -29.30 -29.10
N SER A 686 1.60 -29.02 -29.96
CA SER A 686 2.46 -30.04 -30.55
C SER A 686 3.29 -30.75 -29.49
N LEU A 687 3.77 -30.03 -28.50
CA LEU A 687 4.57 -30.56 -27.39
C LEU A 687 3.74 -31.31 -26.36
N SER A 688 2.41 -31.11 -26.38
CA SER A 688 1.49 -31.70 -25.40
C SER A 688 1.91 -31.43 -23.94
N ILE A 689 2.46 -30.23 -23.65
CA ILE A 689 3.00 -29.84 -22.34
C ILE A 689 1.99 -30.10 -21.22
N ARG A 690 0.72 -29.75 -21.46
CA ARG A 690 -0.35 -30.00 -20.51
C ARG A 690 -0.61 -31.48 -20.23
N ASN A 691 -0.57 -32.31 -21.26
CA ASN A 691 -0.93 -33.73 -21.15
C ASN A 691 0.23 -34.62 -20.69
N LYS A 692 1.47 -34.30 -21.11
CA LYS A 692 2.65 -35.12 -20.80
C LYS A 692 3.35 -34.68 -19.52
N ASN A 693 3.48 -33.38 -19.30
CA ASN A 693 4.24 -32.84 -18.18
C ASN A 693 3.37 -32.28 -17.06
N ASN A 694 2.04 -32.33 -17.17
CA ASN A 694 1.12 -31.71 -16.22
C ASN A 694 1.46 -30.23 -15.89
N CYS A 695 1.98 -29.50 -16.87
CA CYS A 695 2.30 -28.08 -16.78
C CYS A 695 1.41 -27.28 -17.73
N LEU A 696 1.09 -26.04 -17.35
CA LEU A 696 0.31 -25.10 -18.15
C LEU A 696 1.18 -23.89 -18.51
N VAL A 697 1.23 -23.55 -19.81
CA VAL A 697 1.80 -22.27 -20.26
C VAL A 697 0.72 -21.21 -20.17
N VAL A 698 0.91 -20.21 -19.30
CA VAL A 698 -0.08 -19.15 -19.03
C VAL A 698 0.25 -17.84 -19.72
N GLY A 699 1.52 -17.62 -20.10
CA GLY A 699 1.96 -16.42 -20.80
C GLY A 699 3.28 -16.63 -21.53
N ILE A 700 3.51 -15.84 -22.58
CA ILE A 700 4.80 -15.73 -23.28
C ILE A 700 5.13 -14.23 -23.36
N GLU A 701 6.35 -13.89 -22.96
CA GLU A 701 6.89 -12.54 -23.04
C GLU A 701 7.97 -12.47 -24.12
N ARG A 702 7.83 -11.51 -25.04
CA ARG A 702 8.76 -11.20 -26.14
C ARG A 702 9.17 -9.73 -26.09
N ALA A 703 10.08 -9.35 -26.96
CA ALA A 703 10.58 -7.97 -27.07
C ALA A 703 9.47 -6.95 -27.42
N ASP A 704 8.41 -7.39 -28.09
CA ASP A 704 7.25 -6.61 -28.51
C ASP A 704 6.08 -6.62 -27.51
N GLY A 705 6.14 -7.42 -26.45
CA GLY A 705 5.15 -7.46 -25.37
C GLY A 705 4.87 -8.86 -24.82
N THR A 706 4.00 -8.89 -23.81
CA THR A 706 3.54 -10.14 -23.19
C THR A 706 2.13 -10.46 -23.68
N PHE A 707 1.90 -11.71 -24.06
CA PHE A 707 0.61 -12.18 -24.52
C PHE A 707 0.29 -13.59 -23.99
N GLN A 708 -1.00 -13.92 -23.95
CA GLN A 708 -1.46 -15.25 -23.56
C GLN A 708 -1.44 -16.17 -24.78
N PRO A 709 -0.65 -17.26 -24.77
CA PRO A 709 -0.53 -18.12 -25.93
C PRO A 709 -1.81 -18.92 -26.15
N ASP A 710 -2.21 -19.04 -27.40
CA ASP A 710 -3.15 -20.06 -27.84
C ASP A 710 -2.40 -21.39 -28.12
N GLY A 711 -3.16 -22.45 -28.46
CA GLY A 711 -2.55 -23.75 -28.73
C GLY A 711 -1.69 -23.80 -30.00
N GLN A 712 -1.76 -22.80 -30.86
CA GLN A 712 -1.03 -22.67 -32.15
C GLN A 712 0.19 -21.74 -32.07
N THR A 713 0.35 -21.03 -30.95
CA THR A 713 1.48 -20.11 -30.74
C THR A 713 2.81 -20.85 -30.72
N CYS A 714 3.73 -20.51 -31.63
CA CYS A 714 5.08 -21.08 -31.71
C CYS A 714 6.02 -20.39 -30.70
N PHE A 715 6.88 -21.19 -30.06
CA PHE A 715 7.93 -20.68 -29.19
C PHE A 715 9.11 -20.17 -30.02
N GLU A 716 9.68 -19.04 -29.61
CA GLU A 716 10.82 -18.40 -30.24
C GLU A 716 12.04 -18.36 -29.30
N ALA A 717 13.22 -18.13 -29.85
CA ALA A 717 14.41 -17.95 -29.05
C ALA A 717 14.31 -16.73 -28.14
N HIS A 718 14.69 -16.88 -26.89
CA HIS A 718 14.59 -15.85 -25.84
C HIS A 718 13.17 -15.49 -25.38
N ASP A 719 12.15 -16.26 -25.77
CA ASP A 719 10.82 -16.16 -25.13
C ASP A 719 10.94 -16.43 -23.64
N VAL A 720 10.30 -15.62 -22.82
CA VAL A 720 10.09 -15.91 -21.39
C VAL A 720 8.74 -16.59 -21.26
N ILE A 721 8.75 -17.89 -20.97
CA ILE A 721 7.54 -18.71 -20.83
C ILE A 721 7.14 -18.78 -19.36
N TRP A 722 5.91 -18.40 -19.07
CA TRP A 722 5.33 -18.51 -17.74
C TRP A 722 4.60 -19.83 -17.59
N LEU A 723 5.01 -20.61 -16.58
CA LEU A 723 4.56 -21.97 -16.33
C LEU A 723 3.87 -22.11 -14.98
N VAL A 724 2.81 -22.91 -14.95
CA VAL A 724 2.13 -23.36 -13.74
C VAL A 724 2.13 -24.87 -13.71
N GLY A 725 2.55 -25.44 -12.60
CA GLY A 725 2.61 -26.89 -12.40
C GLY A 725 3.17 -27.25 -11.02
N GLU A 726 3.25 -28.55 -10.74
CA GLU A 726 3.99 -29.04 -9.57
C GLU A 726 5.49 -28.78 -9.75
N PRO A 727 6.25 -28.42 -8.68
CA PRO A 727 7.67 -28.09 -8.79
C PRO A 727 8.51 -29.16 -9.50
N ASP A 728 8.21 -30.43 -9.24
CA ASP A 728 8.94 -31.56 -9.84
C ASP A 728 8.64 -31.73 -11.33
N ASN A 729 7.38 -31.52 -11.75
CA ASN A 729 6.97 -31.58 -13.15
C ASN A 729 7.56 -30.42 -13.95
N ILE A 730 7.65 -29.24 -13.35
CA ILE A 730 8.28 -28.06 -13.97
C ILE A 730 9.79 -28.31 -14.14
N LYS A 731 10.48 -28.83 -13.11
CA LYS A 731 11.91 -29.17 -13.22
C LYS A 731 12.16 -30.21 -14.32
N GLN A 732 11.32 -31.23 -14.39
CA GLN A 732 11.41 -32.26 -15.43
C GLN A 732 11.19 -31.67 -16.84
N LEU A 733 10.20 -30.77 -17.00
CA LEU A 733 9.95 -30.07 -18.27
C LEU A 733 11.17 -29.20 -18.68
N ILE A 734 11.81 -28.52 -17.74
CA ILE A 734 12.99 -27.70 -17.96
C ILE A 734 14.17 -28.60 -18.41
N GLN A 735 14.44 -29.66 -17.69
CA GLN A 735 15.54 -30.60 -18.00
C GLN A 735 15.30 -31.31 -19.32
N ASP A 736 14.14 -31.86 -19.59
CA ASP A 736 13.84 -32.67 -20.74
C ASP A 736 13.70 -31.89 -22.04
N LYS A 737 13.20 -30.65 -21.99
CA LYS A 737 12.76 -29.89 -23.15
C LYS A 737 13.44 -28.53 -23.34
N ILE A 738 14.06 -27.99 -22.32
CA ILE A 738 14.66 -26.66 -22.38
C ILE A 738 16.19 -26.72 -22.32
N GLU A 739 16.78 -27.57 -21.48
CA GLU A 739 18.24 -27.65 -21.23
C GLU A 739 18.97 -28.84 -21.85
N ASN A 740 18.29 -29.81 -22.51
CA ASN A 740 18.84 -31.12 -22.92
C ASN A 740 19.85 -31.07 -24.06
N HIS A 741 20.74 -30.07 -24.16
CA HIS A 741 21.85 -30.05 -25.12
C HIS A 741 23.22 -29.70 -24.53
N ILE A 742 23.46 -29.82 -23.21
CA ILE A 742 24.75 -29.48 -22.58
C ILE A 742 25.60 -30.74 -22.25
N GLN A 743 25.14 -31.97 -22.52
CA GLN A 743 25.89 -33.18 -22.14
C GLN A 743 26.50 -33.99 -23.29
N HIS A 744 26.58 -33.50 -24.53
CA HIS A 744 27.36 -34.16 -25.59
C HIS A 744 27.98 -33.13 -26.55
N THR A 745 29.02 -32.43 -26.10
CA THR A 745 30.21 -32.04 -26.90
C THR A 745 31.38 -31.83 -25.95
#